data_b4159cbc2c2e3bc346d7881d440f5bf1
#
_entry.id   b4159cbc2c2e3bc346d7881d440f5bf1
#
_cell.length_a   1.000
_cell.length_b   1.000
_cell.length_c   1.000
_cell.angle_alpha   90.00
_cell.angle_beta   90.00
_cell.angle_gamma   90.00
#
_symmetry.space_group_name_H-M   'P 1'
#
loop_
_entity.id
_entity.type
_entity.pdbx_description
1 polymer ?
#
loop_
_entity_poly.entity_id
_entity_poly.type
_entity_poly.pdbx_seq_one_letter_code
_entity_poly.pdbx_strand_id
1 'polypeptide(L)'
;MKNYLMLFAAAAVAAGALGASAELNPVIPFLAVTGRPTDAEIAAKVAALKADGFDQFLIYARSGLQYKYMGEEWLHAVETLCREAEANGMKVWLYDEYNWPSGTCKGRVPAADERFRYSEWAVYPKKERGFSWEVVLAPQGWVNVCEPEAIRLFIKMTHEVYEQRLAKYFASKTILGIFTDEPGHHTDVVLKPNCRIHFRRWIGMEDEYRAETGREFRADVEGFLAGGGSAEVWSVYMKLMGRRFRTAYFDQIREWCDRMGILFTGHMINEHGVWGACLCNGDPLLAIKGESLPGIDEIFSRASLGKGYDMKKNEPEWLTFATAQHATSRNKRGGLIELYACGPNDMTAARMRQMVWMSALHGIDHYISSMQVMDHRGLVEKHGYLSPMMAGQPWHGELRDFFADAKRAARLARRQDSVYQVAVRYPRREGSIACLAGWSCPRIEWLLRELDGRQISVDLLADEDESDLPIVFEAKDNGFVDAKSGMAFTNMTEAARWAWNRTSRRIRFYEQDGAPADGLVVREWADGTIAALDLMCNGPRRLAAVSGDVRRPCEIQPRGVLVLAPGEMPPEPPTEKRVPLKLGRLDYAFNRVPVFRMPFAADRTARFTVAEGVGGIRLVLRTCAMSYAVTASGRPVDDGEGEPVGEQVLRHKAEPYRFELDGKPIAAARPCASLPLEFCPLYAETAPLELKPGEHVLRLVSGEPDVNYFLPAAFAAGVFAEKGGVLLPIPATLAPGAIAEQGFAGFCGAMTYTLDNVEIPAGATALELDVGNAFAHVRWNGADLGTRAWAPYVWQFPDGAAARGRLEVTVYTHVLNIFGNHERKGAKWDVKFWNPQHDADSTPGLFSVGFTARSASDDFGRSQGAIDASASVISPAGLPLCGAGEMLGCTSPHNRASAN
;
A
#
# COMPACT_ATOMS: atom_id res chain seq x y z
N MET A 1 -22.19 28.95 26.08
CA MET A 1 -23.18 27.91 25.70
C MET A 1 -23.80 28.11 24.32
N LYS A 2 -24.08 29.29 23.80
CA LYS A 2 -24.60 29.48 22.43
C LYS A 2 -23.60 29.21 21.32
N ASN A 3 -22.31 29.40 21.52
CA ASN A 3 -21.26 29.15 20.52
C ASN A 3 -20.86 27.67 20.37
N TYR A 4 -21.11 26.85 21.39
CA TYR A 4 -20.90 25.40 21.31
C TYR A 4 -21.98 24.66 20.54
N LEU A 5 -23.21 25.18 20.51
CA LEU A 5 -24.30 24.60 19.73
C LEU A 5 -24.18 24.85 18.22
N MET A 6 -23.48 25.90 17.79
CA MET A 6 -23.21 26.14 16.35
C MET A 6 -22.08 25.24 15.80
N LEU A 7 -21.11 24.90 16.59
CA LEU A 7 -20.05 23.95 16.20
C LEU A 7 -20.59 22.52 16.04
N PHE A 8 -21.53 22.09 16.89
CA PHE A 8 -22.18 20.78 16.75
C PHE A 8 -23.14 20.72 15.55
N ALA A 9 -23.78 21.82 15.17
CA ALA A 9 -24.64 21.87 13.98
C ALA A 9 -23.81 21.79 12.67
N ALA A 10 -22.63 22.41 12.62
CA ALA A 10 -21.76 22.33 11.44
C ALA A 10 -21.15 20.92 11.25
N ALA A 11 -20.80 20.25 12.32
CA ALA A 11 -20.31 18.85 12.27
C ALA A 11 -21.43 17.87 11.86
N ALA A 12 -22.67 18.10 12.27
CA ALA A 12 -23.82 17.28 11.88
C ALA A 12 -24.20 17.48 10.39
N VAL A 13 -24.00 18.67 9.84
CA VAL A 13 -24.27 18.96 8.41
C VAL A 13 -23.20 18.30 7.51
N ALA A 14 -21.92 18.21 7.93
CA ALA A 14 -20.89 17.50 7.18
C ALA A 14 -21.11 15.97 7.15
N ALA A 15 -21.67 15.39 8.22
CA ALA A 15 -22.03 13.97 8.26
C ALA A 15 -23.33 13.65 7.47
N GLY A 16 -24.23 14.64 7.29
CA GLY A 16 -25.50 14.47 6.58
C GLY A 16 -25.42 14.64 5.05
N ALA A 17 -24.32 15.17 4.53
CA ALA A 17 -24.16 15.42 3.09
C ALA A 17 -23.62 14.23 2.28
N LEU A 18 -23.32 13.10 2.92
CA LEU A 18 -23.00 11.82 2.27
C LEU A 18 -24.26 10.94 2.09
N GLY A 19 -25.41 11.57 1.86
CA GLY A 19 -26.66 10.87 1.59
C GLY A 19 -26.60 10.10 0.27
N ALA A 20 -26.77 8.79 0.36
CA ALA A 20 -27.21 7.86 -0.72
C ALA A 20 -26.52 7.99 -2.10
N SER A 21 -25.26 8.41 -2.18
CA SER A 21 -24.43 8.17 -3.36
C SER A 21 -24.02 6.70 -3.37
N ALA A 22 -23.94 6.10 -4.56
CA ALA A 22 -23.37 4.77 -4.73
C ALA A 22 -22.04 4.70 -3.96
N GLU A 23 -21.87 3.62 -3.17
CA GLU A 23 -20.67 3.44 -2.33
C GLU A 23 -19.41 3.47 -3.19
N LEU A 24 -18.56 4.47 -2.95
CA LEU A 24 -17.31 4.63 -3.70
C LEU A 24 -16.40 3.41 -3.51
N ASN A 25 -15.64 3.10 -4.54
CA ASN A 25 -14.56 2.13 -4.41
C ASN A 25 -13.56 2.66 -3.37
N PRO A 26 -13.28 1.94 -2.26
CA PRO A 26 -12.38 2.39 -1.21
C PRO A 26 -10.91 2.37 -1.63
N VAL A 27 -10.59 1.75 -2.76
CA VAL A 27 -9.23 1.72 -3.31
C VAL A 27 -8.98 3.00 -4.10
N ILE A 28 -7.95 3.74 -3.71
CA ILE A 28 -7.61 5.07 -4.22
C ILE A 28 -6.26 4.98 -4.90
N PRO A 29 -6.16 5.04 -6.23
CA PRO A 29 -4.85 5.11 -6.89
C PRO A 29 -4.13 6.42 -6.53
N PHE A 30 -2.87 6.28 -6.14
CA PHE A 30 -1.95 7.39 -5.94
C PHE A 30 -1.41 7.81 -7.31
N LEU A 31 -1.97 8.85 -7.91
CA LEU A 31 -1.61 9.29 -9.26
C LEU A 31 -0.43 10.27 -9.23
N ALA A 32 0.76 9.75 -9.44
CA ALA A 32 1.98 10.55 -9.57
C ALA A 32 1.98 11.32 -10.89
N VAL A 33 1.85 12.64 -10.82
CA VAL A 33 1.96 13.53 -11.98
C VAL A 33 3.43 13.82 -12.24
N THR A 34 3.95 13.30 -13.34
CA THR A 34 5.33 13.39 -13.79
C THR A 34 5.35 13.87 -15.24
N GLY A 35 6.51 14.31 -15.74
CA GLY A 35 6.63 14.84 -17.12
C GLY A 35 5.87 16.15 -17.31
N ARG A 36 5.34 16.34 -18.50
CA ARG A 36 4.54 17.52 -18.89
C ARG A 36 3.28 17.06 -19.64
N PRO A 37 2.32 16.42 -18.93
CA PRO A 37 1.15 15.86 -19.58
C PRO A 37 0.26 16.95 -20.19
N THR A 38 -0.23 16.69 -21.38
CA THR A 38 -1.23 17.54 -22.05
C THR A 38 -2.63 17.29 -21.47
N ASP A 39 -3.56 18.22 -21.71
CA ASP A 39 -4.96 18.05 -21.33
C ASP A 39 -5.58 16.75 -21.88
N ALA A 40 -5.21 16.38 -23.12
CA ALA A 40 -5.69 15.13 -23.74
C ALA A 40 -5.12 13.88 -23.04
N GLU A 41 -3.86 13.88 -22.63
CA GLU A 41 -3.26 12.76 -21.87
C GLU A 41 -3.89 12.67 -20.48
N ILE A 42 -4.16 13.80 -19.83
CA ILE A 42 -4.88 13.84 -18.54
C ILE A 42 -6.29 13.24 -18.69
N ALA A 43 -7.06 13.70 -19.69
CA ALA A 43 -8.40 13.18 -19.94
C ALA A 43 -8.41 11.67 -20.21
N ALA A 44 -7.47 11.20 -21.04
CA ALA A 44 -7.30 9.78 -21.33
C ALA A 44 -6.97 8.96 -20.07
N LYS A 45 -6.09 9.47 -19.18
CA LYS A 45 -5.73 8.79 -17.93
C LYS A 45 -6.92 8.69 -16.97
N VAL A 46 -7.68 9.78 -16.80
CA VAL A 46 -8.87 9.77 -15.93
C VAL A 46 -9.94 8.82 -16.46
N ALA A 47 -10.18 8.82 -17.77
CA ALA A 47 -11.11 7.90 -18.41
C ALA A 47 -10.67 6.43 -18.24
N ALA A 48 -9.37 6.14 -18.35
CA ALA A 48 -8.81 4.81 -18.10
C ALA A 48 -9.03 4.37 -16.65
N LEU A 49 -8.71 5.21 -15.66
CA LEU A 49 -8.95 4.91 -14.24
C LEU A 49 -10.43 4.59 -13.97
N LYS A 50 -11.35 5.33 -14.62
CA LYS A 50 -12.79 5.05 -14.48
C LYS A 50 -13.18 3.72 -15.11
N ALA A 51 -12.67 3.42 -16.29
CA ALA A 51 -12.90 2.14 -16.98
C ALA A 51 -12.38 0.94 -16.18
N ASP A 52 -11.28 1.13 -15.45
CA ASP A 52 -10.68 0.13 -14.56
C ASP A 52 -11.47 -0.10 -13.25
N GLY A 53 -12.52 0.69 -13.02
CA GLY A 53 -13.40 0.55 -11.87
C GLY A 53 -13.03 1.39 -10.65
N PHE A 54 -12.11 2.35 -10.78
CA PHE A 54 -11.84 3.33 -9.74
C PHE A 54 -12.91 4.44 -9.75
N ASP A 55 -13.35 4.83 -8.55
CA ASP A 55 -14.32 5.91 -8.36
C ASP A 55 -13.65 7.19 -7.85
N GLN A 56 -12.37 7.12 -7.52
CA GLN A 56 -11.59 8.22 -6.94
C GLN A 56 -10.10 8.02 -7.18
N PHE A 57 -9.32 9.09 -7.07
CA PHE A 57 -7.85 9.06 -7.14
C PHE A 57 -7.24 10.23 -6.38
N LEU A 58 -5.95 10.12 -6.04
CA LEU A 58 -5.18 11.15 -5.35
C LEU A 58 -4.16 11.76 -6.32
N ILE A 59 -4.15 13.09 -6.43
CA ILE A 59 -3.24 13.85 -7.30
C ILE A 59 -1.96 14.16 -6.53
N TYR A 60 -0.82 13.72 -7.04
CA TYR A 60 0.48 13.80 -6.40
C TYR A 60 1.54 14.40 -7.32
N ALA A 61 2.12 15.55 -6.94
CA ALA A 61 3.25 16.13 -7.64
C ALA A 61 4.53 15.35 -7.32
N ARG A 62 5.11 14.64 -8.30
CA ARG A 62 6.24 13.73 -8.10
C ARG A 62 7.49 14.19 -8.84
N SER A 63 8.67 13.72 -8.38
CA SER A 63 9.96 13.91 -9.08
C SER A 63 9.85 13.55 -10.56
N GLY A 64 10.40 14.43 -11.41
CA GLY A 64 10.23 14.37 -12.85
C GLY A 64 9.07 15.19 -13.38
N LEU A 65 8.29 15.85 -12.53
CA LEU A 65 7.35 16.89 -12.95
C LEU A 65 8.11 18.05 -13.64
N GLN A 66 7.71 18.38 -14.85
CA GLN A 66 8.33 19.45 -15.64
C GLN A 66 7.58 20.78 -15.58
N TYR A 67 6.56 20.85 -14.73
CA TYR A 67 5.87 22.09 -14.39
C TYR A 67 6.50 22.72 -13.15
N LYS A 68 6.43 24.03 -13.06
CA LYS A 68 6.72 24.73 -11.82
C LYS A 68 5.67 24.35 -10.76
N TYR A 69 6.10 23.70 -9.66
CA TYR A 69 5.18 23.32 -8.59
C TYR A 69 4.51 24.55 -7.99
N MET A 70 3.17 24.51 -7.84
CA MET A 70 2.29 25.61 -7.46
C MET A 70 2.34 26.82 -8.42
N GLY A 71 2.87 26.64 -9.63
CA GLY A 71 2.80 27.61 -10.72
C GLY A 71 1.58 27.39 -11.61
N GLU A 72 1.35 28.29 -12.58
CA GLU A 72 0.14 28.29 -13.41
C GLU A 72 -0.07 26.99 -14.18
N GLU A 73 1.00 26.39 -14.75
CA GLU A 73 0.89 25.13 -15.51
C GLU A 73 0.53 23.96 -14.63
N TRP A 74 1.08 23.88 -13.41
CA TRP A 74 0.70 22.87 -12.42
C TRP A 74 -0.77 23.01 -12.01
N LEU A 75 -1.18 24.24 -11.68
CA LEU A 75 -2.56 24.51 -11.25
C LEU A 75 -3.55 24.24 -12.39
N HIS A 76 -3.19 24.52 -13.63
CA HIS A 76 -3.99 24.14 -14.80
C HIS A 76 -4.13 22.62 -14.94
N ALA A 77 -3.04 21.87 -14.77
CA ALA A 77 -3.07 20.40 -14.82
C ALA A 77 -3.96 19.81 -13.71
N VAL A 78 -3.86 20.33 -12.48
CA VAL A 78 -4.71 19.90 -11.35
C VAL A 78 -6.17 20.25 -11.61
N GLU A 79 -6.46 21.45 -12.11
CA GLU A 79 -7.82 21.86 -12.50
C GLU A 79 -8.38 20.96 -13.60
N THR A 80 -7.56 20.60 -14.60
CA THR A 80 -7.93 19.66 -15.66
C THR A 80 -8.25 18.27 -15.09
N LEU A 81 -7.43 17.75 -14.17
CA LEU A 81 -7.70 16.49 -13.48
C LEU A 81 -9.03 16.53 -12.71
N CYS A 82 -9.31 17.62 -11.99
CA CYS A 82 -10.58 17.81 -11.29
C CYS A 82 -11.78 17.91 -12.26
N ARG A 83 -11.63 18.60 -13.38
CA ARG A 83 -12.66 18.74 -14.41
C ARG A 83 -13.00 17.37 -15.03
N GLU A 84 -11.99 16.62 -15.41
CA GLU A 84 -12.18 15.30 -16.01
C GLU A 84 -12.73 14.29 -14.98
N ALA A 85 -12.31 14.38 -13.71
CA ALA A 85 -12.88 13.57 -12.63
C ALA A 85 -14.39 13.86 -12.47
N GLU A 86 -14.78 15.15 -12.39
CA GLU A 86 -16.18 15.55 -12.28
C GLU A 86 -17.02 15.08 -13.47
N ALA A 87 -16.49 15.22 -14.70
CA ALA A 87 -17.14 14.78 -15.93
C ALA A 87 -17.37 13.26 -15.97
N ASN A 88 -16.47 12.46 -15.35
CA ASN A 88 -16.57 11.02 -15.26
C ASN A 88 -17.23 10.53 -13.95
N GLY A 89 -17.81 11.41 -13.14
CA GLY A 89 -18.44 11.06 -11.87
C GLY A 89 -17.46 10.50 -10.83
N MET A 90 -16.21 10.89 -10.92
CA MET A 90 -15.15 10.48 -9.98
C MET A 90 -14.89 11.55 -8.93
N LYS A 91 -14.17 11.15 -7.86
CA LYS A 91 -13.74 12.01 -6.78
C LYS A 91 -12.22 12.14 -6.75
N VAL A 92 -11.74 13.21 -6.13
CA VAL A 92 -10.33 13.58 -6.10
C VAL A 92 -9.87 13.83 -4.66
N TRP A 93 -8.66 13.42 -4.36
CA TRP A 93 -7.89 13.81 -3.19
C TRP A 93 -6.70 14.65 -3.66
N LEU A 94 -6.32 15.66 -2.92
CA LEU A 94 -5.14 16.48 -3.19
C LEU A 94 -3.99 16.06 -2.27
N TYR A 95 -2.80 16.02 -2.83
CA TYR A 95 -1.57 15.91 -2.07
C TYR A 95 -1.00 17.30 -1.82
N ASP A 96 -0.56 17.59 -0.60
CA ASP A 96 -0.22 18.94 -0.17
C ASP A 96 1.22 19.36 -0.47
N GLU A 97 2.07 18.47 -1.00
CA GLU A 97 3.50 18.71 -1.20
C GLU A 97 3.99 18.31 -2.60
N TYR A 98 5.22 18.64 -2.88
CA TYR A 98 6.02 18.08 -3.97
C TYR A 98 6.95 16.99 -3.42
N ASN A 99 6.77 15.73 -3.84
CA ASN A 99 7.37 14.59 -3.17
C ASN A 99 7.00 14.56 -1.67
N TRP A 100 7.86 13.96 -0.86
CA TRP A 100 7.78 13.92 0.58
C TRP A 100 9.09 14.48 1.19
N PRO A 101 9.10 14.85 2.45
CA PRO A 101 7.98 14.98 3.38
C PRO A 101 7.20 16.28 3.20
N SER A 102 5.95 16.29 3.64
CA SER A 102 5.07 17.46 3.60
C SER A 102 5.50 18.57 4.56
N GLY A 103 5.12 19.81 4.19
CA GLY A 103 5.36 21.02 4.99
C GLY A 103 6.35 21.99 4.38
N THR A 104 7.10 21.58 3.35
CA THR A 104 8.20 22.37 2.79
C THR A 104 7.80 23.26 1.63
N CYS A 105 6.73 22.91 0.92
CA CYS A 105 6.35 23.51 -0.37
C CYS A 105 7.53 23.51 -1.35
N LYS A 106 8.14 22.33 -1.58
CA LYS A 106 9.37 22.16 -2.37
C LYS A 106 10.54 23.00 -1.84
N GLY A 107 10.71 23.06 -0.51
CA GLY A 107 11.79 23.78 0.15
C GLY A 107 11.61 25.29 0.27
N ARG A 108 10.53 25.88 -0.27
CA ARG A 108 10.30 27.34 -0.22
C ARG A 108 9.98 27.86 1.16
N VAL A 109 9.31 27.09 2.00
CA VAL A 109 8.98 27.47 3.37
C VAL A 109 10.25 27.59 4.23
N PRO A 110 11.12 26.58 4.33
CA PRO A 110 12.36 26.71 5.10
C PRO A 110 13.36 27.68 4.48
N ALA A 111 13.26 28.03 3.19
CA ALA A 111 14.09 29.05 2.56
C ALA A 111 13.61 30.49 2.84
N ALA A 112 12.36 30.68 3.25
CA ALA A 112 11.80 32.01 3.50
C ALA A 112 12.31 32.64 4.80
N ASP A 113 12.61 31.85 5.81
CA ASP A 113 13.14 32.30 7.10
C ASP A 113 13.93 31.16 7.77
N GLU A 114 15.13 31.49 8.30
CA GLU A 114 15.94 30.51 9.01
C GLU A 114 15.22 29.88 10.22
N ARG A 115 14.34 30.63 10.87
CA ARG A 115 13.50 30.12 11.96
C ARG A 115 12.57 28.98 11.56
N PHE A 116 12.23 28.89 10.28
CA PHE A 116 11.36 27.85 9.72
C PHE A 116 12.10 26.56 9.36
N ARG A 117 13.45 26.60 9.39
CA ARG A 117 14.27 25.42 9.14
C ARG A 117 14.29 24.52 10.36
N TYR A 118 14.30 23.23 10.07
CA TYR A 118 14.54 22.21 11.11
C TYR A 118 15.85 22.47 11.82
N SER A 119 15.81 22.49 13.12
CA SER A 119 16.98 22.72 13.97
C SER A 119 16.94 21.89 15.23
N GLU A 120 18.13 21.57 15.72
CA GLU A 120 18.33 20.85 16.96
C GLU A 120 19.20 21.62 17.95
N TRP A 121 18.98 21.35 19.22
CA TRP A 121 19.98 21.58 20.24
C TRP A 121 20.98 20.43 20.18
N ALA A 122 22.28 20.76 20.06
CA ALA A 122 23.40 19.86 20.26
C ALA A 122 24.16 20.26 21.51
N VAL A 123 24.38 19.29 22.41
CA VAL A 123 25.01 19.55 23.74
C VAL A 123 26.36 18.87 23.78
N TYR A 124 27.37 19.66 24.07
CA TYR A 124 28.79 19.24 24.08
C TYR A 124 29.39 19.39 25.46
N PRO A 125 30.24 18.46 25.95
CA PRO A 125 30.99 18.64 27.17
C PRO A 125 32.03 19.74 27.03
N LYS A 126 32.15 20.61 28.02
CA LYS A 126 33.23 21.57 28.11
C LYS A 126 34.50 20.91 28.65
N LYS A 127 35.68 21.48 28.31
CA LYS A 127 36.97 20.98 28.78
C LYS A 127 37.12 21.02 30.30
N GLU A 128 36.58 22.05 30.97
CA GLU A 128 36.72 22.24 32.40
C GLU A 128 35.59 21.56 33.20
N ARG A 129 34.37 21.99 33.07
CA ARG A 129 33.20 21.39 33.68
C ARG A 129 31.93 21.97 33.05
N GLY A 130 30.86 21.12 32.95
CA GLY A 130 29.57 21.54 32.41
C GLY A 130 29.46 21.34 30.91
N PHE A 131 28.47 22.01 30.32
CA PHE A 131 28.10 21.77 28.92
C PHE A 131 27.99 23.08 28.14
N SER A 132 28.17 23.00 26.83
CA SER A 132 27.85 24.05 25.86
C SER A 132 26.73 23.60 24.97
N TRP A 133 25.85 24.53 24.63
CA TRP A 133 24.68 24.30 23.81
C TRP A 133 24.83 25.03 22.48
N GLU A 134 24.65 24.31 21.39
CA GLU A 134 24.71 24.89 20.06
C GLU A 134 23.42 24.59 19.32
N VAL A 135 22.95 25.53 18.49
CA VAL A 135 21.86 25.30 17.53
C VAL A 135 22.47 24.77 16.25
N VAL A 136 22.02 23.62 15.79
CA VAL A 136 22.44 23.01 14.53
C VAL A 136 21.24 22.96 13.59
N LEU A 137 21.42 23.50 12.39
CA LEU A 137 20.39 23.47 11.33
C LEU A 137 20.57 22.27 10.44
N ALA A 138 19.46 21.67 10.02
CA ALA A 138 19.50 20.60 9.03
C ALA A 138 19.96 21.14 7.66
N PRO A 139 20.95 20.53 7.01
CA PRO A 139 21.48 21.00 5.74
C PRO A 139 20.46 20.92 4.60
N GLN A 140 19.56 19.93 4.62
CA GLN A 140 18.62 19.65 3.55
C GLN A 140 17.43 20.61 3.47
N GLY A 141 17.38 21.63 4.31
CA GLY A 141 16.28 22.59 4.27
C GLY A 141 14.92 22.01 4.68
N TRP A 142 14.91 21.05 5.60
CA TRP A 142 13.69 20.53 6.20
C TRP A 142 12.95 21.63 6.96
N VAL A 143 11.62 21.59 6.95
CA VAL A 143 10.80 22.53 7.72
C VAL A 143 10.72 22.09 9.19
N ASN A 144 10.72 23.06 10.11
CA ASN A 144 10.40 22.78 11.51
C ASN A 144 8.87 22.74 11.69
N VAL A 145 8.30 21.54 11.68
CA VAL A 145 6.85 21.33 11.83
C VAL A 145 6.31 21.75 13.20
N CYS A 146 7.19 22.05 14.16
CA CYS A 146 6.82 22.61 15.45
C CYS A 146 6.74 24.14 15.45
N GLU A 147 6.95 24.81 14.32
CA GLU A 147 6.85 26.27 14.19
C GLU A 147 5.54 26.67 13.51
N PRO A 148 4.55 27.22 14.25
CA PRO A 148 3.24 27.54 13.68
C PRO A 148 3.28 28.54 12.52
N GLU A 149 4.25 29.47 12.53
CA GLU A 149 4.40 30.45 11.44
C GLU A 149 4.90 29.80 10.15
N ALA A 150 5.77 28.80 10.24
CA ALA A 150 6.21 28.02 9.09
C ALA A 150 5.03 27.28 8.44
N ILE A 151 4.18 26.67 9.26
CA ILE A 151 3.03 25.91 8.75
C ILE A 151 1.94 26.84 8.21
N ARG A 152 1.71 28.01 8.83
CA ARG A 152 0.84 29.03 8.20
C ARG A 152 1.33 29.47 6.83
N LEU A 153 2.65 29.62 6.66
CA LEU A 153 3.22 29.94 5.35
C LEU A 153 3.05 28.79 4.37
N PHE A 154 3.23 27.54 4.81
CA PHE A 154 2.96 26.34 4.03
C PHE A 154 1.51 26.30 3.53
N ILE A 155 0.54 26.48 4.42
CA ILE A 155 -0.89 26.54 4.08
C ILE A 155 -1.15 27.65 3.05
N LYS A 156 -0.56 28.84 3.24
CA LYS A 156 -0.69 29.95 2.31
C LYS A 156 -0.12 29.63 0.92
N MET A 157 1.00 28.92 0.84
CA MET A 157 1.68 28.62 -0.43
C MET A 157 1.09 27.41 -1.18
N THR A 158 0.29 26.57 -0.52
CA THR A 158 -0.27 25.34 -1.07
C THR A 158 -1.79 25.32 -0.97
N HIS A 159 -2.35 25.14 0.20
CA HIS A 159 -3.77 24.96 0.47
C HIS A 159 -4.62 26.15 0.01
N GLU A 160 -4.24 27.38 0.35
CA GLU A 160 -4.98 28.58 -0.06
C GLU A 160 -4.87 28.86 -1.57
N VAL A 161 -3.78 28.44 -2.20
CA VAL A 161 -3.64 28.50 -3.66
C VAL A 161 -4.60 27.52 -4.33
N TYR A 162 -4.72 26.30 -3.82
CA TYR A 162 -5.73 25.35 -4.28
C TYR A 162 -7.15 25.85 -4.00
N GLU A 163 -7.40 26.44 -2.83
CA GLU A 163 -8.70 27.04 -2.50
C GLU A 163 -9.13 28.06 -3.56
N GLN A 164 -8.25 28.98 -3.94
CA GLN A 164 -8.52 30.01 -4.94
C GLN A 164 -8.75 29.42 -6.33
N ARG A 165 -7.94 28.49 -6.76
CA ARG A 165 -7.99 27.93 -8.11
C ARG A 165 -9.12 26.94 -8.31
N LEU A 166 -9.40 26.13 -7.29
CA LEU A 166 -10.28 24.95 -7.37
C LEU A 166 -11.62 25.15 -6.63
N ALA A 167 -11.99 26.39 -6.31
CA ALA A 167 -13.17 26.72 -5.49
C ALA A 167 -14.45 25.97 -5.90
N LYS A 168 -14.71 25.84 -7.21
CA LYS A 168 -15.92 25.14 -7.71
C LYS A 168 -15.91 23.65 -7.40
N TYR A 169 -14.71 23.00 -7.37
CA TYR A 169 -14.59 21.57 -7.12
C TYR A 169 -14.63 21.23 -5.63
N PHE A 170 -14.26 22.16 -4.77
CA PHE A 170 -14.57 22.09 -3.34
C PHE A 170 -16.08 22.20 -3.10
N ALA A 171 -16.74 23.17 -3.75
CA ALA A 171 -18.17 23.38 -3.63
C ALA A 171 -19.01 22.21 -4.16
N SER A 172 -18.63 21.60 -5.29
CA SER A 172 -19.31 20.44 -5.88
C SER A 172 -18.99 19.12 -5.17
N LYS A 173 -18.08 19.12 -4.16
CA LYS A 173 -17.58 17.91 -3.50
C LYS A 173 -16.93 16.91 -4.47
N THR A 174 -16.34 17.41 -5.54
CA THR A 174 -15.44 16.64 -6.40
C THR A 174 -14.13 16.37 -5.65
N ILE A 175 -13.61 17.36 -4.91
CA ILE A 175 -12.48 17.19 -3.99
C ILE A 175 -13.04 16.75 -2.63
N LEU A 176 -12.57 15.57 -2.15
CA LEU A 176 -12.99 14.97 -0.89
C LEU A 176 -12.08 15.31 0.28
N GLY A 177 -10.80 15.48 0.02
CA GLY A 177 -9.85 15.72 1.08
C GLY A 177 -8.47 16.10 0.59
N ILE A 178 -7.59 16.34 1.55
CA ILE A 178 -6.17 16.59 1.33
C ILE A 178 -5.35 15.59 2.15
N PHE A 179 -4.25 15.15 1.56
CA PHE A 179 -3.34 14.16 2.11
C PHE A 179 -1.98 14.79 2.38
N THR A 180 -1.46 14.55 3.58
CA THR A 180 -0.13 14.95 4.02
C THR A 180 0.75 13.72 4.20
N ASP A 181 2.02 13.82 3.78
CA ASP A 181 2.94 12.69 3.71
C ASP A 181 4.14 12.90 4.64
N GLU A 182 4.25 12.06 5.66
CA GLU A 182 5.36 12.01 6.61
C GLU A 182 5.85 13.38 7.12
N PRO A 183 4.95 14.30 7.55
CA PRO A 183 5.37 15.59 8.10
C PRO A 183 6.15 15.35 9.39
N GLY A 184 7.43 15.22 9.29
CA GLY A 184 8.25 14.84 10.44
C GLY A 184 9.71 15.14 10.20
N HIS A 185 10.57 14.44 10.91
CA HIS A 185 11.99 14.69 10.85
C HIS A 185 12.78 13.43 10.62
N HIS A 186 13.59 13.50 9.58
CA HIS A 186 14.78 12.70 9.47
C HIS A 186 15.90 13.45 10.20
N THR A 187 16.61 12.78 11.10
CA THR A 187 17.72 13.34 11.88
C THR A 187 18.98 13.42 11.03
N ASP A 188 19.09 14.45 10.20
CA ASP A 188 20.20 14.61 9.26
C ASP A 188 21.11 15.81 9.61
N VAL A 189 21.09 16.24 10.87
CA VAL A 189 22.00 17.32 11.31
C VAL A 189 23.44 16.84 11.34
N VAL A 190 24.34 17.69 10.88
CA VAL A 190 25.80 17.42 10.93
C VAL A 190 26.33 17.87 12.29
N LEU A 191 26.66 16.89 13.12
CA LEU A 191 27.17 17.13 14.47
C LEU A 191 28.69 17.18 14.49
N LYS A 192 29.25 18.04 15.37
CA LYS A 192 30.68 17.99 15.68
C LYS A 192 31.02 16.72 16.48
N PRO A 193 32.29 16.24 16.42
CA PRO A 193 32.75 15.16 17.29
C PRO A 193 32.46 15.44 18.77
N ASN A 194 32.17 14.39 19.55
CA ASN A 194 31.86 14.43 20.98
C ASN A 194 30.52 15.08 21.38
N CYS A 195 29.55 15.21 20.48
CA CYS A 195 28.19 15.54 20.87
C CYS A 195 27.67 14.51 21.89
N ARG A 196 27.17 14.96 23.03
CA ARG A 196 26.63 14.06 24.07
C ARG A 196 25.19 13.67 23.79
N ILE A 197 24.41 14.62 23.33
CA ILE A 197 23.01 14.45 22.96
C ILE A 197 22.61 15.56 21.99
N HIS A 198 21.67 15.27 21.13
CA HIS A 198 21.02 16.24 20.27
C HIS A 198 19.53 15.91 20.17
N PHE A 199 18.70 16.93 20.00
CA PHE A 199 17.25 16.80 19.95
C PHE A 199 16.62 18.05 19.34
N ARG A 200 15.45 17.90 18.78
CA ARG A 200 14.70 18.98 18.12
C ARG A 200 14.47 20.16 19.04
N ARG A 201 14.54 21.35 18.49
CA ARG A 201 14.13 22.58 19.17
C ARG A 201 13.01 23.29 18.40
N TRP A 202 12.22 24.06 19.13
CA TRP A 202 11.28 25.05 18.62
C TRP A 202 11.34 26.31 19.48
N ILE A 203 10.82 27.43 18.93
CA ILE A 203 10.80 28.71 19.64
C ILE A 203 9.84 28.61 20.82
N GLY A 204 10.30 29.03 22.00
CA GLY A 204 9.51 28.97 23.24
C GLY A 204 9.56 27.63 23.98
N MET A 205 10.31 26.62 23.49
CA MET A 205 10.38 25.28 24.09
C MET A 205 10.76 25.32 25.58
N GLU A 206 11.75 26.12 25.95
CA GLU A 206 12.22 26.25 27.35
C GLU A 206 11.15 26.88 28.27
N ASP A 207 10.38 27.84 27.74
CA ASP A 207 9.28 28.47 28.47
C ASP A 207 8.10 27.50 28.63
N GLU A 208 7.77 26.72 27.60
CA GLU A 208 6.77 25.67 27.72
C GLU A 208 7.15 24.61 28.75
N TYR A 209 8.43 24.21 28.77
CA TYR A 209 8.95 23.28 29.78
C TYR A 209 8.84 23.84 31.18
N ARG A 210 9.22 25.11 31.35
CA ARG A 210 9.11 25.79 32.65
C ARG A 210 7.66 25.91 33.10
N ALA A 211 6.76 26.22 32.20
CA ALA A 211 5.32 26.28 32.48
C ALA A 211 4.75 24.91 32.90
N GLU A 212 5.20 23.83 32.29
CA GLU A 212 4.74 22.46 32.60
C GLU A 212 5.31 21.92 33.91
N THR A 213 6.60 22.25 34.21
CA THR A 213 7.34 21.62 35.33
C THR A 213 7.70 22.54 36.50
N GLY A 214 7.68 23.86 36.30
CA GLY A 214 8.25 24.85 37.24
C GLY A 214 9.78 24.84 37.27
N ARG A 215 10.47 24.12 36.38
CA ARG A 215 11.93 23.95 36.37
C ARG A 215 12.56 24.45 35.07
N GLU A 216 13.88 24.62 35.08
CA GLU A 216 14.66 25.09 33.95
C GLU A 216 15.11 23.86 33.11
N PHE A 217 14.71 23.82 31.84
CA PHE A 217 14.99 22.71 30.94
C PHE A 217 16.50 22.41 30.85
N ARG A 218 17.33 23.41 30.59
CA ARG A 218 18.80 23.23 30.50
C ARG A 218 19.40 22.67 31.77
N ALA A 219 18.95 23.13 32.92
CA ALA A 219 19.45 22.64 34.20
C ALA A 219 19.11 21.15 34.41
N ASP A 220 17.90 20.73 34.05
CA ASP A 220 17.47 19.34 34.16
C ASP A 220 18.25 18.44 33.19
N VAL A 221 18.47 18.87 31.93
CA VAL A 221 19.28 18.14 30.95
C VAL A 221 20.74 18.03 31.39
N GLU A 222 21.35 19.13 31.83
CA GLU A 222 22.73 19.12 32.32
C GLU A 222 22.87 18.27 33.59
N GLY A 223 21.89 18.31 34.49
CA GLY A 223 21.83 17.44 35.66
C GLY A 223 21.79 15.96 35.30
N PHE A 224 20.94 15.59 34.30
CA PHE A 224 20.89 14.26 33.76
C PHE A 224 22.22 13.82 33.12
N LEU A 225 22.81 14.66 32.27
CA LEU A 225 24.08 14.36 31.58
C LEU A 225 25.27 14.25 32.56
N ALA A 226 25.20 14.95 33.73
CA ALA A 226 26.17 14.82 34.80
C ALA A 226 25.97 13.59 35.70
N GLY A 227 24.92 12.81 35.48
CA GLY A 227 24.61 11.58 36.21
C GLY A 227 23.87 11.79 37.55
N GLY A 228 23.42 13.02 37.87
CA GLY A 228 22.68 13.35 39.09
C GLY A 228 21.21 13.72 38.88
N GLY A 229 20.79 13.89 37.61
CA GLY A 229 19.43 14.32 37.28
C GLY A 229 18.52 13.14 36.86
N SER A 230 17.23 13.43 36.75
CA SER A 230 16.20 12.47 36.35
C SER A 230 16.07 12.39 34.85
N ALA A 231 15.88 11.17 34.30
CA ALA A 231 15.56 10.94 32.90
C ALA A 231 14.13 11.39 32.52
N GLU A 232 13.28 11.76 33.49
CA GLU A 232 11.93 12.27 33.26
C GLU A 232 11.91 13.56 32.41
N VAL A 233 13.03 14.31 32.39
CA VAL A 233 13.16 15.45 31.47
C VAL A 233 12.79 15.07 30.02
N TRP A 234 13.14 13.88 29.60
CA TRP A 234 12.87 13.39 28.25
C TRP A 234 11.39 13.02 28.03
N SER A 235 10.74 12.46 29.03
CA SER A 235 9.30 12.17 28.96
C SER A 235 8.49 13.46 28.85
N VAL A 236 8.84 14.50 29.62
CA VAL A 236 8.18 15.80 29.53
C VAL A 236 8.47 16.49 28.20
N TYR A 237 9.74 16.47 27.78
CA TYR A 237 10.14 17.05 26.49
C TYR A 237 9.36 16.44 25.33
N MET A 238 9.26 15.11 25.21
CA MET A 238 8.55 14.44 24.13
C MET A 238 7.04 14.69 24.18
N LYS A 239 6.45 14.78 25.36
CA LYS A 239 5.05 15.18 25.54
C LYS A 239 4.80 16.59 25.00
N LEU A 240 5.68 17.54 25.32
CA LEU A 240 5.59 18.91 24.80
C LEU A 240 5.80 18.95 23.29
N MET A 241 6.76 18.18 22.76
CA MET A 241 7.01 18.07 21.33
C MET A 241 5.79 17.53 20.58
N GLY A 242 5.18 16.43 21.05
CA GLY A 242 3.96 15.88 20.45
C GLY A 242 2.79 16.86 20.48
N ARG A 243 2.58 17.58 21.61
CA ARG A 243 1.58 18.63 21.71
C ARG A 243 1.85 19.78 20.73
N ARG A 244 3.10 20.19 20.62
CA ARG A 244 3.52 21.27 19.73
C ARG A 244 3.38 20.88 18.27
N PHE A 245 3.80 19.68 17.90
CA PHE A 245 3.64 19.14 16.55
C PHE A 245 2.16 19.10 16.15
N ARG A 246 1.31 18.56 17.03
CA ARG A 246 -0.12 18.53 16.76
C ARG A 246 -0.68 19.95 16.52
N THR A 247 -0.45 20.87 17.45
CA THR A 247 -1.08 22.22 17.38
C THR A 247 -0.48 23.09 16.28
N ALA A 248 0.82 22.94 15.99
CA ALA A 248 1.49 23.74 14.97
C ALA A 248 1.22 23.22 13.55
N TYR A 249 1.11 21.90 13.36
CA TYR A 249 0.94 21.27 12.04
C TYR A 249 -0.50 20.81 11.82
N PHE A 250 -0.91 19.77 12.53
CA PHE A 250 -2.17 19.06 12.23
C PHE A 250 -3.40 19.94 12.48
N ASP A 251 -3.48 20.62 13.61
CA ASP A 251 -4.68 21.40 13.95
C ASP A 251 -4.88 22.58 12.97
N GLN A 252 -3.81 23.22 12.48
CA GLN A 252 -3.92 24.32 11.52
C GLN A 252 -4.42 23.83 10.15
N ILE A 253 -3.89 22.71 9.63
CA ILE A 253 -4.35 22.14 8.36
C ILE A 253 -5.78 21.61 8.52
N ARG A 254 -6.07 20.97 9.66
CA ARG A 254 -7.40 20.50 10.00
C ARG A 254 -8.43 21.61 9.97
N GLU A 255 -8.12 22.76 10.61
CA GLU A 255 -9.01 23.94 10.63
C GLU A 255 -9.27 24.47 9.22
N TRP A 256 -8.26 24.46 8.34
CA TRP A 256 -8.45 24.83 6.93
C TRP A 256 -9.36 23.82 6.23
N CYS A 257 -9.15 22.52 6.38
CA CYS A 257 -9.96 21.46 5.79
C CYS A 257 -11.44 21.52 6.28
N ASP A 258 -11.63 21.72 7.58
CA ASP A 258 -12.97 21.82 8.18
C ASP A 258 -13.73 23.05 7.61
N ARG A 259 -13.03 24.16 7.37
CA ARG A 259 -13.57 25.36 6.72
C ARG A 259 -13.99 25.11 5.27
N MET A 260 -13.22 24.29 4.55
CA MET A 260 -13.52 23.87 3.17
C MET A 260 -14.56 22.74 3.11
N GLY A 261 -14.90 22.14 4.25
CA GLY A 261 -15.80 21.00 4.36
C GLY A 261 -15.27 19.75 3.66
N ILE A 262 -13.96 19.49 3.76
CA ILE A 262 -13.25 18.33 3.23
C ILE A 262 -12.53 17.57 4.35
N LEU A 263 -12.01 16.39 4.05
CA LEU A 263 -11.26 15.57 4.99
C LEU A 263 -9.78 15.95 4.99
N PHE A 264 -9.16 15.87 6.15
CA PHE A 264 -7.70 15.91 6.33
C PHE A 264 -7.21 14.52 6.72
N THR A 265 -6.23 14.00 6.01
CA THR A 265 -5.63 12.68 6.22
C THR A 265 -4.15 12.69 5.84
N GLY A 266 -3.45 11.62 6.15
CA GLY A 266 -2.05 11.42 5.83
C GLY A 266 -1.47 10.28 6.63
N HIS A 267 -0.19 10.33 6.94
CA HIS A 267 0.49 9.45 7.88
C HIS A 267 1.78 10.10 8.40
N MET A 268 2.31 9.54 9.48
CA MET A 268 3.49 10.05 10.14
C MET A 268 4.73 9.23 9.78
N ILE A 269 5.90 9.82 9.96
CA ILE A 269 7.16 9.13 9.75
C ILE A 269 7.50 8.18 10.90
N ASN A 270 8.13 7.03 10.61
CA ASN A 270 8.69 6.07 11.58
C ASN A 270 7.69 5.57 12.63
N GLU A 271 6.44 5.38 12.26
CA GLU A 271 5.38 4.96 13.19
C GLU A 271 5.39 3.47 13.56
N HIS A 272 6.32 2.69 13.01
CA HIS A 272 6.37 1.22 13.13
C HIS A 272 6.82 0.71 14.50
N GLY A 273 7.50 1.53 15.28
CA GLY A 273 7.99 1.17 16.60
C GLY A 273 8.08 2.36 17.55
N VAL A 274 7.93 2.10 18.85
CA VAL A 274 7.87 3.14 19.89
C VAL A 274 9.05 4.10 19.82
N TRP A 275 10.27 3.57 19.61
CA TRP A 275 11.49 4.40 19.58
C TRP A 275 11.43 5.42 18.43
N GLY A 276 11.17 4.94 17.19
CA GLY A 276 11.09 5.81 16.01
C GLY A 276 9.92 6.78 16.08
N ALA A 277 8.75 6.29 16.49
CA ALA A 277 7.55 7.10 16.62
C ALA A 277 7.70 8.22 17.66
N CYS A 278 8.28 7.94 18.83
CA CYS A 278 8.58 8.98 19.83
C CYS A 278 9.62 9.98 19.31
N LEU A 279 10.73 9.50 18.73
CA LEU A 279 11.80 10.37 18.25
C LEU A 279 11.32 11.35 17.17
N CYS A 280 10.51 10.87 16.23
CA CYS A 280 10.05 11.68 15.12
C CYS A 280 8.80 12.52 15.43
N ASN A 281 7.87 11.99 16.22
CA ASN A 281 6.53 12.55 16.39
C ASN A 281 6.24 13.00 17.84
N GLY A 282 7.10 12.65 18.79
CA GLY A 282 6.90 12.93 20.23
C GLY A 282 5.84 12.03 20.85
N ASP A 283 4.58 12.30 20.56
CA ASP A 283 3.44 11.48 20.95
C ASP A 283 2.57 11.15 19.70
N PRO A 284 2.77 9.99 19.08
CA PRO A 284 2.06 9.65 17.85
C PRO A 284 0.55 9.51 18.04
N LEU A 285 0.08 9.03 19.21
CA LEU A 285 -1.35 8.92 19.49
C LEU A 285 -2.02 10.30 19.65
N LEU A 286 -1.26 11.30 20.06
CA LEU A 286 -1.74 12.68 20.12
C LEU A 286 -1.75 13.33 18.73
N ALA A 287 -0.72 13.09 17.91
CA ALA A 287 -0.59 13.65 16.58
C ALA A 287 -1.70 13.15 15.64
N ILE A 288 -1.91 11.84 15.56
CA ILE A 288 -2.91 11.22 14.67
C ILE A 288 -4.35 11.69 14.96
N LYS A 289 -4.64 12.10 16.22
CA LYS A 289 -5.94 12.71 16.58
C LYS A 289 -6.18 14.08 15.91
N GLY A 290 -5.15 14.70 15.35
CA GLY A 290 -5.25 15.94 14.56
C GLY A 290 -5.87 15.73 13.18
N GLU A 291 -5.82 14.53 12.64
CA GLU A 291 -6.44 14.19 11.35
C GLU A 291 -7.95 13.98 11.49
N SER A 292 -8.72 14.36 10.46
CA SER A 292 -10.16 14.07 10.42
C SER A 292 -10.45 12.65 9.96
N LEU A 293 -9.55 12.08 9.15
CA LEU A 293 -9.53 10.68 8.74
C LEU A 293 -8.13 10.14 9.07
N PRO A 294 -7.93 9.47 10.23
CA PRO A 294 -6.63 9.00 10.66
C PRO A 294 -5.98 8.10 9.63
N GLY A 295 -4.70 8.35 9.32
CA GLY A 295 -3.99 7.55 8.36
C GLY A 295 -2.70 6.93 8.89
N ILE A 296 -2.29 5.85 8.24
CA ILE A 296 -1.05 5.12 8.51
C ILE A 296 -0.37 4.71 7.21
N ASP A 297 0.90 4.31 7.33
CA ASP A 297 1.71 3.81 6.24
C ASP A 297 2.12 2.34 6.45
N GLU A 298 1.86 1.49 5.44
CA GLU A 298 2.40 0.12 5.32
C GLU A 298 2.78 -0.15 3.86
N ILE A 299 3.67 0.66 3.35
CA ILE A 299 4.13 0.64 1.94
C ILE A 299 4.82 -0.67 1.54
N PHE A 300 5.39 -1.40 2.48
CA PHE A 300 6.04 -2.68 2.22
C PHE A 300 5.06 -3.85 2.16
N SER A 301 3.79 -3.60 2.43
CA SER A 301 2.70 -4.60 2.34
C SER A 301 2.99 -5.88 3.12
N ARG A 302 3.41 -5.72 4.36
CA ARG A 302 3.75 -6.82 5.27
C ARG A 302 2.52 -7.26 6.02
N ALA A 303 1.99 -8.41 5.71
CA ALA A 303 0.86 -8.98 6.45
C ALA A 303 0.86 -10.52 6.40
N SER A 304 2.03 -11.13 6.34
CA SER A 304 2.12 -12.59 6.23
C SER A 304 3.03 -13.15 7.31
N LEU A 305 2.54 -14.21 7.98
CA LEU A 305 3.35 -15.07 8.83
C LEU A 305 3.50 -16.40 8.11
N GLY A 306 4.72 -16.87 7.83
CA GLY A 306 4.92 -18.14 7.14
C GLY A 306 6.34 -18.65 7.14
N LYS A 307 6.50 -19.99 7.08
CA LYS A 307 7.82 -20.62 6.95
C LYS A 307 8.37 -20.37 5.55
N GLY A 308 9.59 -19.87 5.48
CA GLY A 308 10.31 -19.63 4.21
C GLY A 308 10.42 -18.17 3.82
N TYR A 309 9.64 -17.30 4.41
CA TYR A 309 9.82 -15.84 4.32
C TYR A 309 10.73 -15.36 5.47
N ASP A 310 11.55 -14.35 5.20
CA ASP A 310 12.29 -13.67 6.27
C ASP A 310 11.26 -13.00 7.20
N MET A 311 10.98 -13.66 8.33
CA MET A 311 9.95 -13.24 9.29
C MET A 311 10.08 -11.76 9.70
N LYS A 312 11.33 -11.24 9.74
CA LYS A 312 11.59 -9.84 10.07
C LYS A 312 11.17 -8.85 8.98
N LYS A 313 10.95 -9.32 7.74
CA LYS A 313 10.60 -8.47 6.60
C LYS A 313 9.15 -8.57 6.15
N ASN A 314 8.39 -9.54 6.65
CA ASN A 314 7.02 -9.82 6.21
C ASN A 314 5.99 -9.78 7.33
N GLU A 315 6.42 -9.58 8.56
CA GLU A 315 5.52 -9.47 9.71
C GLU A 315 4.75 -8.14 9.66
N PRO A 316 3.44 -8.14 9.98
CA PRO A 316 2.67 -6.90 10.07
C PRO A 316 3.31 -5.89 11.04
N GLU A 317 3.18 -4.63 10.74
CA GLU A 317 3.61 -3.56 11.63
C GLU A 317 2.55 -3.32 12.71
N TRP A 318 2.53 -4.21 13.69
CA TRP A 318 1.47 -4.35 14.70
C TRP A 318 1.16 -3.05 15.45
N LEU A 319 2.20 -2.24 15.76
CA LEU A 319 1.99 -0.96 16.43
C LEU A 319 1.29 0.04 15.52
N THR A 320 1.63 0.07 14.25
CA THR A 320 1.01 0.96 13.25
C THR A 320 -0.49 0.67 13.12
N PHE A 321 -0.85 -0.61 12.98
CA PHE A 321 -2.26 -1.03 12.94
C PHE A 321 -3.01 -0.75 14.25
N ALA A 322 -2.37 -0.98 15.39
CA ALA A 322 -2.98 -0.67 16.69
C ALA A 322 -3.17 0.85 16.89
N THR A 323 -2.25 1.67 16.39
CA THR A 323 -2.37 3.14 16.40
C THR A 323 -3.55 3.60 15.55
N ALA A 324 -3.71 3.04 14.34
CA ALA A 324 -4.87 3.30 13.51
C ALA A 324 -6.17 2.90 14.20
N GLN A 325 -6.23 1.73 14.80
CA GLN A 325 -7.40 1.25 15.53
C GLN A 325 -7.75 2.14 16.72
N HIS A 326 -6.73 2.60 17.48
CA HIS A 326 -6.93 3.59 18.55
C HIS A 326 -7.62 4.84 18.02
N ALA A 327 -7.13 5.41 16.93
CA ALA A 327 -7.66 6.65 16.39
C ALA A 327 -9.05 6.46 15.77
N THR A 328 -9.27 5.42 14.96
CA THR A 328 -10.54 5.14 14.28
C THR A 328 -11.67 4.82 15.24
N SER A 329 -11.40 4.06 16.31
CA SER A 329 -12.39 3.73 17.34
C SER A 329 -12.88 4.95 18.13
N ARG A 330 -12.05 6.00 18.23
CA ARG A 330 -12.36 7.22 19.00
C ARG A 330 -12.94 8.34 18.13
N ASN A 331 -12.50 8.53 16.89
CA ASN A 331 -13.02 9.58 16.02
C ASN A 331 -14.26 9.20 15.22
N LYS A 332 -14.56 7.92 15.11
CA LYS A 332 -15.78 7.37 14.49
C LYS A 332 -15.95 7.68 13.00
N ARG A 333 -14.87 7.75 12.22
CA ARG A 333 -14.93 8.10 10.79
C ARG A 333 -14.25 7.10 9.85
N GLY A 334 -13.70 5.99 10.37
CA GLY A 334 -12.82 5.12 9.63
C GLY A 334 -11.39 5.65 9.59
N GLY A 335 -10.58 5.12 8.70
CA GLY A 335 -9.17 5.49 8.53
C GLY A 335 -8.66 5.25 7.12
N LEU A 336 -7.44 5.69 6.85
CA LEU A 336 -6.78 5.56 5.58
C LEU A 336 -5.44 4.83 5.76
N ILE A 337 -4.99 4.10 4.73
CA ILE A 337 -3.67 3.48 4.69
C ILE A 337 -3.04 3.63 3.32
N GLU A 338 -1.73 3.95 3.29
CA GLU A 338 -0.93 3.81 2.08
C GLU A 338 -0.39 2.39 1.96
N LEU A 339 -0.60 1.76 0.79
CA LEU A 339 -0.26 0.38 0.51
C LEU A 339 0.52 0.25 -0.80
N TYR A 340 1.33 -0.79 -0.92
CA TYR A 340 1.92 -1.29 -2.15
C TYR A 340 3.00 -0.42 -2.79
N ALA A 341 3.56 0.57 -2.08
CA ALA A 341 4.55 1.48 -2.66
C ALA A 341 5.91 0.80 -2.90
N CYS A 342 6.39 0.01 -1.95
CA CYS A 342 7.74 -0.57 -1.98
C CYS A 342 7.78 -2.04 -2.42
N GLY A 343 6.83 -2.46 -3.22
CA GLY A 343 6.77 -3.81 -3.77
C GLY A 343 6.18 -4.84 -2.80
N PRO A 344 6.34 -6.13 -3.07
CA PRO A 344 7.10 -6.68 -4.20
C PRO A 344 6.35 -6.59 -5.53
N ASN A 345 7.09 -6.64 -6.65
CA ASN A 345 6.49 -6.57 -8.00
C ASN A 345 5.67 -7.83 -8.36
N ASP A 346 5.82 -8.91 -7.62
CA ASP A 346 5.06 -10.17 -7.73
C ASP A 346 3.86 -10.23 -6.80
N MET A 347 3.38 -9.09 -6.31
CA MET A 347 2.24 -9.03 -5.41
C MET A 347 1.00 -9.67 -6.03
N THR A 348 0.50 -10.71 -5.38
CA THR A 348 -0.71 -11.42 -5.81
C THR A 348 -1.98 -10.71 -5.31
N ALA A 349 -3.10 -10.99 -5.98
CA ALA A 349 -4.40 -10.51 -5.50
C ALA A 349 -4.73 -11.02 -4.08
N ALA A 350 -4.33 -12.24 -3.74
CA ALA A 350 -4.47 -12.79 -2.40
C ALA A 350 -3.72 -11.96 -1.34
N ARG A 351 -2.49 -11.51 -1.66
CA ARG A 351 -1.72 -10.64 -0.77
C ARG A 351 -2.31 -9.25 -0.68
N MET A 352 -2.68 -8.65 -1.81
CA MET A 352 -3.38 -7.35 -1.80
C MET A 352 -4.65 -7.40 -0.95
N ARG A 353 -5.44 -8.46 -1.12
CA ARG A 353 -6.65 -8.73 -0.34
C ARG A 353 -6.36 -8.89 1.16
N GLN A 354 -5.32 -9.63 1.53
CA GLN A 354 -4.90 -9.83 2.92
C GLN A 354 -4.58 -8.48 3.59
N MET A 355 -3.89 -7.58 2.89
CA MET A 355 -3.59 -6.23 3.39
C MET A 355 -4.85 -5.40 3.60
N VAL A 356 -5.78 -5.42 2.65
CA VAL A 356 -7.08 -4.74 2.77
C VAL A 356 -7.85 -5.26 4.00
N TRP A 357 -7.91 -6.58 4.20
CA TRP A 357 -8.61 -7.16 5.36
C TRP A 357 -7.89 -6.89 6.68
N MET A 358 -6.55 -6.94 6.69
CA MET A 358 -5.77 -6.57 7.88
C MET A 358 -6.09 -5.12 8.28
N SER A 359 -6.10 -4.21 7.33
CA SER A 359 -6.46 -2.81 7.53
C SER A 359 -7.89 -2.64 8.03
N ALA A 360 -8.86 -3.33 7.39
CA ALA A 360 -10.27 -3.26 7.75
C ALA A 360 -10.55 -3.75 9.17
N LEU A 361 -9.88 -4.82 9.59
CA LEU A 361 -10.00 -5.35 10.96
C LEU A 361 -9.43 -4.39 12.03
N HIS A 362 -8.69 -3.36 11.60
CA HIS A 362 -8.19 -2.28 12.45
C HIS A 362 -8.90 -0.94 12.21
N GLY A 363 -10.10 -0.97 11.60
CA GLY A 363 -10.95 0.20 11.43
C GLY A 363 -10.63 1.09 10.23
N ILE A 364 -9.77 0.64 9.32
CA ILE A 364 -9.35 1.39 8.12
C ILE A 364 -10.26 1.02 6.95
N ASP A 365 -10.82 2.01 6.27
CA ASP A 365 -11.81 1.86 5.20
C ASP A 365 -11.47 2.58 3.89
N HIS A 366 -10.26 3.19 3.81
CA HIS A 366 -9.71 3.81 2.61
C HIS A 366 -8.31 3.26 2.35
N TYR A 367 -8.05 2.76 1.14
CA TYR A 367 -6.83 2.04 0.77
C TYR A 367 -6.14 2.75 -0.39
N ILE A 368 -5.09 3.52 -0.14
CA ILE A 368 -4.28 4.11 -1.20
C ILE A 368 -3.44 3.01 -1.85
N SER A 369 -3.59 2.85 -3.16
CA SER A 369 -2.72 1.99 -3.97
C SER A 369 -1.61 2.81 -4.59
N SER A 370 -0.45 2.75 -4.01
CA SER A 370 0.77 3.38 -4.54
C SER A 370 1.37 2.52 -5.65
N MET A 371 1.76 3.00 -6.84
CA MET A 371 1.43 4.31 -7.37
C MET A 371 1.14 4.15 -8.87
N GLN A 372 0.22 4.94 -9.39
CA GLN A 372 -0.01 5.08 -10.82
C GLN A 372 0.81 6.26 -11.33
N VAL A 373 1.52 6.12 -12.44
CA VAL A 373 2.35 7.19 -12.99
C VAL A 373 1.67 7.81 -14.21
N MET A 374 1.68 9.13 -14.31
CA MET A 374 1.12 9.84 -15.45
C MET A 374 1.98 9.66 -16.69
N ASP A 375 3.29 9.89 -16.56
CA ASP A 375 4.25 9.77 -17.64
C ASP A 375 5.59 9.20 -17.16
N HIS A 376 5.87 7.97 -17.53
CA HIS A 376 7.14 7.31 -17.19
C HIS A 376 8.37 7.98 -17.81
N ARG A 377 8.21 8.81 -18.85
CA ARG A 377 9.33 9.62 -19.41
C ARG A 377 9.82 10.68 -18.42
N GLY A 378 8.93 11.16 -17.55
CA GLY A 378 9.27 12.09 -16.48
C GLY A 378 9.78 11.44 -15.20
N LEU A 379 9.63 10.12 -15.04
CA LEU A 379 9.99 9.43 -13.82
C LEU A 379 11.52 9.30 -13.69
N VAL A 380 12.09 10.10 -12.82
CA VAL A 380 13.55 10.20 -12.59
C VAL A 380 13.99 9.48 -11.32
N GLU A 381 13.07 8.97 -10.53
CA GLU A 381 13.36 8.43 -9.21
C GLU A 381 13.98 7.05 -9.19
N LYS A 382 14.86 6.84 -8.19
CA LYS A 382 15.42 5.53 -7.82
C LYS A 382 14.36 4.51 -7.40
N HIS A 383 13.17 4.97 -7.05
CA HIS A 383 12.09 4.22 -6.45
C HIS A 383 10.84 4.18 -7.33
N GLY A 384 11.04 4.10 -8.65
CA GLY A 384 9.93 3.85 -9.57
C GLY A 384 9.40 2.45 -9.39
N TYR A 385 8.63 2.23 -8.33
CA TYR A 385 8.01 0.95 -8.05
C TYR A 385 6.93 0.65 -9.07
N LEU A 386 6.90 -0.62 -9.50
CA LEU A 386 5.83 -1.11 -10.35
C LEU A 386 4.60 -1.35 -9.46
N SER A 387 3.60 -0.50 -9.59
CA SER A 387 2.34 -0.69 -8.86
C SER A 387 1.71 -2.04 -9.21
N PRO A 388 1.23 -2.81 -8.24
CA PRO A 388 0.50 -4.03 -8.55
C PRO A 388 -0.80 -3.78 -9.31
N MET A 389 -1.34 -2.55 -9.28
CA MET A 389 -2.58 -2.17 -9.98
C MET A 389 -2.35 -1.28 -11.20
N MET A 390 -1.12 -1.25 -11.75
CA MET A 390 -0.83 -0.49 -12.97
C MET A 390 -1.50 -1.11 -14.20
N ALA A 391 -1.87 -0.28 -15.18
CA ALA A 391 -2.52 -0.74 -16.40
C ALA A 391 -1.69 -1.73 -17.24
N GLY A 392 -0.37 -1.74 -17.04
CA GLY A 392 0.55 -2.69 -17.69
C GLY A 392 0.47 -4.13 -17.16
N GLN A 393 -0.14 -4.37 -15.99
CA GLN A 393 -0.34 -5.73 -15.49
C GLN A 393 -1.25 -6.53 -16.42
N PRO A 394 -0.90 -7.77 -16.76
CA PRO A 394 -1.71 -8.59 -17.67
C PRO A 394 -3.14 -8.84 -17.19
N TRP A 395 -3.35 -8.83 -15.87
CA TRP A 395 -4.62 -9.06 -15.18
C TRP A 395 -5.35 -7.78 -14.77
N HIS A 396 -4.89 -6.60 -15.20
CA HIS A 396 -5.42 -5.31 -14.80
C HIS A 396 -6.95 -5.17 -14.98
N GLY A 397 -7.51 -5.69 -16.06
CA GLY A 397 -8.96 -5.72 -16.29
C GLY A 397 -9.78 -6.66 -15.40
N GLU A 398 -9.12 -7.46 -14.56
CA GLU A 398 -9.75 -8.53 -13.75
C GLU A 398 -9.93 -8.14 -12.26
N LEU A 399 -9.84 -6.85 -11.93
CA LEU A 399 -9.88 -6.36 -10.54
C LEU A 399 -11.29 -6.25 -9.93
N ARG A 400 -12.34 -6.51 -10.69
CA ARG A 400 -13.73 -6.31 -10.23
C ARG A 400 -14.06 -7.04 -8.92
N ASP A 401 -13.67 -8.29 -8.79
CA ASP A 401 -13.96 -9.08 -7.59
C ASP A 401 -13.12 -8.59 -6.40
N PHE A 402 -11.89 -8.12 -6.65
CA PHE A 402 -11.06 -7.51 -5.63
C PHE A 402 -11.71 -6.22 -5.09
N PHE A 403 -12.22 -5.34 -5.96
CA PHE A 403 -12.89 -4.12 -5.53
C PHE A 403 -14.20 -4.40 -4.76
N ALA A 404 -14.95 -5.43 -5.18
CA ALA A 404 -16.14 -5.86 -4.45
C ALA A 404 -15.79 -6.37 -3.03
N ASP A 405 -14.71 -7.13 -2.89
CA ASP A 405 -14.23 -7.60 -1.59
C ASP A 405 -13.68 -6.46 -0.72
N ALA A 406 -12.96 -5.50 -1.32
CA ALA A 406 -12.49 -4.30 -0.63
C ALA A 406 -13.66 -3.44 -0.10
N LYS A 407 -14.73 -3.27 -0.87
CA LYS A 407 -15.97 -2.62 -0.40
C LYS A 407 -16.59 -3.36 0.79
N ARG A 408 -16.60 -4.69 0.76
CA ARG A 408 -17.10 -5.51 1.88
C ARG A 408 -16.25 -5.31 3.14
N ALA A 409 -14.93 -5.33 3.00
CA ALA A 409 -13.99 -5.06 4.08
C ALA A 409 -14.19 -3.66 4.68
N ALA A 410 -14.29 -2.63 3.84
CA ALA A 410 -14.50 -1.25 4.26
C ALA A 410 -15.83 -1.06 5.01
N ARG A 411 -16.91 -1.77 4.62
CA ARG A 411 -18.19 -1.74 5.37
C ARG A 411 -18.03 -2.26 6.79
N LEU A 412 -17.26 -3.32 7.00
CA LEU A 412 -16.99 -3.84 8.33
C LEU A 412 -16.08 -2.89 9.13
N ALA A 413 -15.08 -2.29 8.50
CA ALA A 413 -14.19 -1.32 9.13
C ALA A 413 -14.94 -0.10 9.70
N ARG A 414 -16.00 0.35 9.02
CA ARG A 414 -16.85 1.47 9.45
C ARG A 414 -17.73 1.17 10.67
N ARG A 415 -17.83 -0.10 11.06
CA ARG A 415 -18.57 -0.48 12.27
C ARG A 415 -17.78 -0.07 13.51
N GLN A 416 -18.50 0.49 14.49
CA GLN A 416 -17.89 1.12 15.67
C GLN A 416 -18.22 0.39 16.96
N ASP A 417 -18.78 -0.80 16.82
CA ASP A 417 -19.21 -1.67 17.88
C ASP A 417 -18.28 -2.88 18.03
N SER A 418 -16.99 -2.72 17.67
CA SER A 418 -15.95 -3.75 17.88
C SER A 418 -15.79 -4.08 19.35
N VAL A 419 -15.67 -5.37 19.66
CA VAL A 419 -15.46 -5.89 21.00
C VAL A 419 -13.98 -6.11 21.25
N TYR A 420 -13.44 -5.41 22.24
CA TYR A 420 -12.05 -5.60 22.70
C TYR A 420 -12.02 -6.49 23.93
N GLN A 421 -10.96 -7.26 24.09
CA GLN A 421 -10.80 -8.21 25.18
C GLN A 421 -9.77 -7.79 26.20
N VAL A 422 -8.74 -7.08 25.74
CA VAL A 422 -7.66 -6.52 26.57
C VAL A 422 -7.36 -5.10 26.15
N ALA A 423 -6.83 -4.31 27.07
CA ALA A 423 -6.25 -3.02 26.77
C ALA A 423 -4.73 -3.09 26.91
N VAL A 424 -4.02 -2.30 26.11
CA VAL A 424 -2.57 -2.13 26.20
C VAL A 424 -2.27 -0.63 26.19
N ARG A 425 -1.61 -0.12 27.21
CA ARG A 425 -1.21 1.30 27.25
C ARG A 425 0.04 1.50 26.42
N TYR A 426 0.00 2.50 25.55
CA TYR A 426 1.17 2.91 24.76
C TYR A 426 2.29 3.36 25.69
N PRO A 427 3.51 2.81 25.61
CA PRO A 427 4.60 3.12 26.55
C PRO A 427 5.32 4.43 26.17
N ARG A 428 4.58 5.53 26.11
CA ARG A 428 5.09 6.86 25.70
C ARG A 428 6.25 7.30 26.57
N ARG A 429 6.09 7.18 27.89
CA ARG A 429 7.12 7.59 28.85
C ARG A 429 8.41 6.80 28.67
N GLU A 430 8.30 5.48 28.63
CA GLU A 430 9.44 4.57 28.47
C GLU A 430 10.13 4.77 27.12
N GLY A 431 9.34 4.89 26.04
CA GLY A 431 9.83 5.20 24.69
C GLY A 431 10.56 6.54 24.63
N SER A 432 10.01 7.58 25.23
CA SER A 432 10.60 8.91 25.27
C SER A 432 11.96 8.91 25.97
N ILE A 433 12.06 8.24 27.11
CA ILE A 433 13.32 8.10 27.85
C ILE A 433 14.31 7.24 27.06
N ALA A 434 13.86 6.14 26.47
CA ALA A 434 14.70 5.25 25.66
C ALA A 434 15.32 5.98 24.46
N CYS A 435 14.57 6.84 23.78
CA CYS A 435 15.05 7.59 22.61
C CYS A 435 16.26 8.48 22.92
N LEU A 436 16.25 9.15 24.05
CA LEU A 436 17.21 10.19 24.37
C LEU A 436 18.20 9.82 25.50
N ALA A 437 17.80 8.94 26.41
CA ALA A 437 18.68 8.43 27.46
C ALA A 437 19.38 7.10 27.12
N GLY A 438 18.97 6.45 26.04
CA GLY A 438 19.51 5.15 25.61
C GLY A 438 19.09 3.98 26.52
N TRP A 439 17.96 4.11 27.24
CA TRP A 439 17.42 3.04 28.07
C TRP A 439 16.69 1.98 27.22
N SER A 440 16.51 0.79 27.77
CA SER A 440 15.66 -0.19 27.15
C SER A 440 14.19 0.22 27.27
N CYS A 441 13.41 -0.05 26.21
CA CYS A 441 11.96 0.12 26.19
C CYS A 441 11.31 -1.24 25.94
N PRO A 442 10.27 -1.64 26.68
CA PRO A 442 9.51 -2.83 26.37
C PRO A 442 8.98 -2.78 24.94
N ARG A 443 9.14 -3.88 24.23
CA ARG A 443 8.74 -4.00 22.81
C ARG A 443 7.23 -4.29 22.74
N ILE A 444 6.42 -3.23 22.75
CA ILE A 444 4.97 -3.33 22.65
C ILE A 444 4.54 -4.06 21.38
N GLU A 445 5.29 -3.92 20.29
CA GLU A 445 5.01 -4.58 19.01
C GLU A 445 4.92 -6.11 19.19
N TRP A 446 5.77 -6.68 20.05
CA TRP A 446 5.76 -8.11 20.34
C TRP A 446 4.56 -8.50 21.19
N LEU A 447 4.15 -7.66 22.14
CA LEU A 447 2.94 -7.93 22.92
C LEU A 447 1.69 -7.88 22.03
N LEU A 448 1.59 -6.86 21.17
CA LEU A 448 0.50 -6.73 20.20
C LEU A 448 0.44 -7.93 19.25
N ARG A 449 1.61 -8.37 18.74
CA ARG A 449 1.71 -9.57 17.90
C ARG A 449 1.17 -10.82 18.62
N GLU A 450 1.62 -11.03 19.84
CA GLU A 450 1.24 -12.21 20.61
C GLU A 450 -0.24 -12.19 21.02
N LEU A 451 -0.82 -11.01 21.25
CA LEU A 451 -2.24 -10.87 21.55
C LEU A 451 -3.08 -10.97 20.26
N ASP A 452 -2.90 -10.05 19.35
CA ASP A 452 -3.75 -9.90 18.17
C ASP A 452 -3.59 -11.06 17.19
N GLY A 453 -2.36 -11.48 16.93
CA GLY A 453 -2.06 -12.67 16.13
C GLY A 453 -2.55 -13.98 16.74
N ARG A 454 -2.99 -13.99 17.99
CA ARG A 454 -3.61 -15.11 18.71
C ARG A 454 -5.07 -14.88 19.06
N GLN A 455 -5.78 -14.13 18.22
CA GLN A 455 -7.22 -13.94 18.33
C GLN A 455 -7.66 -13.11 19.56
N ILE A 456 -6.79 -12.32 20.19
CA ILE A 456 -7.14 -11.45 21.32
C ILE A 456 -7.19 -10.01 20.80
N SER A 457 -8.38 -9.45 20.68
CA SER A 457 -8.58 -8.07 20.23
C SER A 457 -8.08 -7.06 21.26
N VAL A 458 -7.26 -6.11 20.82
CA VAL A 458 -6.58 -5.15 21.71
C VAL A 458 -7.18 -3.74 21.50
N ASP A 459 -7.47 -3.04 22.60
CA ASP A 459 -7.66 -1.58 22.62
C ASP A 459 -6.35 -0.91 23.04
N LEU A 460 -5.72 -0.16 22.14
CA LEU A 460 -4.53 0.63 22.47
C LEU A 460 -4.96 1.90 23.18
N LEU A 461 -4.38 2.19 24.36
CA LEU A 461 -4.71 3.33 25.19
C LEU A 461 -3.61 4.40 25.14
N ALA A 462 -3.98 5.67 25.03
CA ALA A 462 -3.11 6.81 25.36
C ALA A 462 -2.99 6.97 26.88
N ASP A 463 -2.09 7.86 27.33
CA ASP A 463 -1.85 8.11 28.75
C ASP A 463 -3.12 8.54 29.51
N GLU A 464 -3.98 9.33 28.84
CA GLU A 464 -5.23 9.88 29.40
C GLU A 464 -6.43 8.95 29.30
N ASP A 465 -6.32 7.85 28.57
CA ASP A 465 -7.44 6.94 28.36
C ASP A 465 -7.65 6.03 29.58
N GLU A 466 -8.90 5.84 29.97
CA GLU A 466 -9.33 4.85 30.95
C GLU A 466 -9.91 3.62 30.27
N SER A 467 -9.85 2.46 30.94
CA SER A 467 -10.41 1.21 30.42
C SER A 467 -11.05 0.39 31.49
N ASP A 468 -12.30 -0.05 31.24
CA ASP A 468 -13.04 -0.99 32.05
C ASP A 468 -12.75 -2.47 31.72
N LEU A 469 -11.89 -2.72 30.71
CA LEU A 469 -11.52 -4.06 30.32
C LEU A 469 -10.86 -4.82 31.49
N PRO A 470 -11.07 -6.15 31.58
CA PRO A 470 -10.59 -6.94 32.71
C PRO A 470 -9.08 -7.07 32.79
N ILE A 471 -8.38 -6.81 31.69
CA ILE A 471 -6.93 -6.87 31.55
C ILE A 471 -6.44 -5.56 30.93
N VAL A 472 -5.50 -4.89 31.58
CA VAL A 472 -4.85 -3.65 31.10
C VAL A 472 -3.35 -3.82 31.26
N PHE A 473 -2.66 -4.04 30.16
CA PHE A 473 -1.19 -4.13 30.16
C PHE A 473 -0.55 -2.73 30.13
N GLU A 474 0.37 -2.49 31.06
CA GLU A 474 1.20 -1.30 31.14
C GLU A 474 2.69 -1.68 31.12
N ALA A 475 3.51 -0.85 30.50
CA ALA A 475 4.96 -1.08 30.47
C ALA A 475 5.54 -0.95 31.89
N LYS A 476 6.40 -1.87 32.25
CA LYS A 476 7.13 -1.85 33.54
C LYS A 476 8.47 -2.56 33.38
N ASP A 477 9.53 -1.87 33.73
CA ASP A 477 10.91 -2.38 33.58
C ASP A 477 11.17 -2.89 32.15
N ASN A 478 11.53 -4.16 31.99
CA ASN A 478 11.78 -4.80 30.68
C ASN A 478 10.58 -5.61 30.15
N GLY A 479 9.36 -5.36 30.66
CA GLY A 479 8.18 -6.13 30.31
C GLY A 479 6.89 -5.34 30.48
N PHE A 480 5.82 -6.08 30.74
CA PHE A 480 4.48 -5.53 30.98
C PHE A 480 3.88 -6.10 32.27
N VAL A 481 3.06 -5.28 32.89
CA VAL A 481 2.26 -5.69 34.06
C VAL A 481 0.79 -5.48 33.72
N ASP A 482 -0.06 -6.41 34.13
CA ASP A 482 -1.50 -6.17 34.16
C ASP A 482 -1.83 -5.25 35.35
N ALA A 483 -2.29 -4.04 35.07
CA ALA A 483 -2.60 -3.05 36.09
C ALA A 483 -3.74 -3.47 37.04
N LYS A 484 -4.63 -4.38 36.60
CA LYS A 484 -5.77 -4.84 37.44
C LYS A 484 -5.36 -5.91 38.44
N SER A 485 -4.51 -6.86 38.07
CA SER A 485 -4.09 -7.99 38.93
C SER A 485 -2.68 -7.84 39.52
N GLY A 486 -1.85 -6.95 38.97
CA GLY A 486 -0.44 -6.84 39.36
C GLY A 486 0.47 -7.92 38.77
N MET A 487 -0.04 -8.80 37.91
CA MET A 487 0.76 -9.86 37.29
C MET A 487 1.72 -9.28 36.27
N ALA A 488 3.02 -9.56 36.40
CA ALA A 488 4.07 -9.05 35.52
C ALA A 488 4.61 -10.13 34.59
N PHE A 489 4.98 -9.70 33.38
CA PHE A 489 5.48 -10.55 32.31
C PHE A 489 6.71 -9.93 31.63
N THR A 490 7.76 -10.71 31.48
CA THR A 490 8.91 -10.38 30.61
C THR A 490 8.88 -11.18 29.31
N ASN A 491 8.01 -12.21 29.23
CA ASN A 491 7.77 -13.03 28.04
C ASN A 491 6.36 -12.74 27.50
N MET A 492 6.29 -12.22 26.29
CA MET A 492 5.03 -11.77 25.66
C MET A 492 4.11 -12.94 25.29
N THR A 493 4.68 -14.11 24.96
CA THR A 493 3.91 -15.34 24.72
C THR A 493 3.21 -15.83 26.00
N GLU A 494 3.87 -15.69 27.15
CA GLU A 494 3.26 -16.01 28.45
C GLU A 494 2.15 -15.02 28.81
N ALA A 495 2.37 -13.72 28.56
CA ALA A 495 1.34 -12.69 28.75
C ALA A 495 0.09 -12.99 27.91
N ALA A 496 0.27 -13.31 26.63
CA ALA A 496 -0.84 -13.65 25.73
C ALA A 496 -1.56 -14.94 26.17
N ARG A 497 -0.82 -15.98 26.58
CA ARG A 497 -1.41 -17.22 27.12
C ARG A 497 -2.22 -16.97 28.40
N TRP A 498 -1.69 -16.10 29.27
CA TRP A 498 -2.37 -15.71 30.50
C TRP A 498 -3.67 -14.94 30.20
N ALA A 499 -3.65 -14.02 29.24
CA ALA A 499 -4.81 -13.27 28.75
C ALA A 499 -5.82 -14.20 28.07
N TRP A 500 -5.37 -15.13 27.22
CA TRP A 500 -6.22 -16.10 26.54
C TRP A 500 -7.11 -16.90 27.53
N ASN A 501 -6.54 -17.31 28.64
CA ASN A 501 -7.25 -18.10 29.66
C ASN A 501 -8.26 -17.28 30.50
N ARG A 502 -8.23 -15.93 30.38
CA ARG A 502 -9.04 -15.00 31.18
C ARG A 502 -10.02 -14.17 30.35
N THR A 503 -9.90 -14.24 29.05
CA THR A 503 -10.81 -13.57 28.11
C THR A 503 -11.77 -14.59 27.51
N SER A 504 -12.83 -14.12 26.91
CA SER A 504 -13.79 -14.95 26.17
C SER A 504 -14.12 -14.32 24.83
N ARG A 505 -14.59 -15.12 23.91
CA ARG A 505 -15.05 -14.75 22.60
C ARG A 505 -16.14 -15.73 22.15
N ARG A 506 -17.07 -15.28 21.34
CA ARG A 506 -18.16 -16.14 20.85
C ARG A 506 -17.64 -17.38 20.11
N ILE A 507 -16.63 -17.23 19.24
CA ILE A 507 -15.96 -18.34 18.55
C ILE A 507 -14.45 -18.22 18.74
N ARG A 508 -13.84 -19.32 19.17
CA ARG A 508 -12.39 -19.50 19.21
C ARG A 508 -11.96 -20.56 18.22
N PHE A 509 -10.83 -20.35 17.60
CA PHE A 509 -10.26 -21.27 16.61
C PHE A 509 -9.04 -21.99 17.22
N TYR A 510 -8.99 -23.29 17.00
CA TYR A 510 -7.94 -24.16 17.50
C TYR A 510 -7.32 -24.97 16.38
N GLU A 511 -6.04 -25.28 16.50
CA GLU A 511 -5.36 -26.27 15.67
C GLU A 511 -5.93 -27.68 15.92
N GLN A 512 -5.57 -28.63 15.05
CA GLN A 512 -6.07 -29.99 15.15
C GLN A 512 -5.63 -30.71 16.46
N ASP A 513 -4.47 -30.32 17.03
CA ASP A 513 -3.95 -30.82 18.30
C ASP A 513 -4.60 -30.16 19.52
N GLY A 514 -5.52 -29.22 19.34
CA GLY A 514 -6.22 -28.52 20.40
C GLY A 514 -5.52 -27.25 20.91
N ALA A 515 -4.35 -26.89 20.38
CA ALA A 515 -3.71 -25.61 20.69
C ALA A 515 -4.52 -24.42 20.07
N PRO A 516 -4.54 -23.23 20.70
CA PRO A 516 -5.08 -22.03 20.07
C PRO A 516 -4.41 -21.77 18.72
N ALA A 517 -5.20 -21.48 17.68
CA ALA A 517 -4.65 -21.18 16.36
C ALA A 517 -3.84 -19.88 16.40
N ASP A 518 -2.55 -19.97 16.03
CA ASP A 518 -1.63 -18.83 15.91
C ASP A 518 -1.70 -18.22 14.49
N GLY A 519 -1.35 -16.95 14.35
CA GLY A 519 -1.39 -16.24 13.08
C GLY A 519 -2.81 -16.03 12.54
N LEU A 520 -3.78 -15.89 13.42
CA LEU A 520 -5.19 -15.64 13.10
C LEU A 520 -5.67 -14.36 13.78
N VAL A 521 -5.86 -13.29 13.02
CA VAL A 521 -6.45 -12.04 13.53
C VAL A 521 -7.97 -12.18 13.51
N VAL A 522 -8.60 -12.02 14.67
CA VAL A 522 -10.05 -12.17 14.80
C VAL A 522 -10.64 -10.91 15.39
N ARG A 523 -11.71 -10.41 14.78
CA ARG A 523 -12.53 -9.32 15.31
C ARG A 523 -13.96 -9.80 15.53
N GLU A 524 -14.57 -9.31 16.59
CA GLU A 524 -15.96 -9.53 16.93
C GLU A 524 -16.65 -8.19 17.11
N TRP A 525 -17.88 -8.07 16.66
CA TRP A 525 -18.74 -6.90 16.84
C TRP A 525 -19.87 -7.20 17.82
N ALA A 526 -20.46 -6.16 18.39
CA ALA A 526 -21.45 -6.29 19.46
C ALA A 526 -22.68 -7.13 19.09
N ASP A 527 -23.04 -7.18 17.81
CA ASP A 527 -24.13 -8.05 17.33
C ASP A 527 -23.74 -9.52 17.22
N GLY A 528 -22.46 -9.86 17.44
CA GLY A 528 -21.93 -11.22 17.32
C GLY A 528 -21.42 -11.56 15.90
N THR A 529 -21.36 -10.60 14.98
CA THR A 529 -20.59 -10.78 13.72
C THR A 529 -19.11 -11.06 14.06
N ILE A 530 -18.46 -11.97 13.34
CA ILE A 530 -17.03 -12.29 13.50
C ILE A 530 -16.35 -12.24 12.15
N ALA A 531 -15.16 -11.68 12.11
CA ALA A 531 -14.23 -11.85 10.99
C ALA A 531 -12.89 -12.41 11.48
N ALA A 532 -12.39 -13.43 10.78
CA ALA A 532 -11.13 -14.11 11.07
C ALA A 532 -10.25 -14.09 9.82
N LEU A 533 -9.08 -13.45 9.91
CA LEU A 533 -8.11 -13.34 8.84
C LEU A 533 -6.91 -14.24 9.11
N ASP A 534 -6.61 -15.12 8.16
CA ASP A 534 -5.40 -15.93 8.23
C ASP A 534 -4.18 -15.17 7.72
N LEU A 535 -3.15 -15.08 8.56
CA LEU A 535 -1.86 -14.47 8.21
C LEU A 535 -0.86 -15.51 7.68
N MET A 536 -1.21 -16.81 7.74
CA MET A 536 -0.36 -17.88 7.25
C MET A 536 -0.52 -18.07 5.75
N CYS A 537 0.55 -18.36 5.05
CA CYS A 537 0.55 -18.52 3.60
C CYS A 537 0.88 -19.94 3.11
N ASN A 538 0.88 -20.92 4.02
CA ASN A 538 1.42 -22.27 3.75
C ASN A 538 0.38 -23.29 3.22
N GLY A 539 -0.74 -22.82 2.70
CA GLY A 539 -1.82 -23.69 2.22
C GLY A 539 -3.09 -23.58 3.07
N PRO A 540 -4.19 -24.25 2.67
CA PRO A 540 -5.43 -24.26 3.44
C PRO A 540 -5.21 -24.79 4.87
N ARG A 541 -5.74 -24.08 5.88
CA ARG A 541 -5.65 -24.46 7.28
C ARG A 541 -6.93 -25.10 7.73
N ARG A 542 -6.82 -26.34 8.23
CA ARG A 542 -7.92 -27.03 8.89
C ARG A 542 -7.88 -26.77 10.39
N LEU A 543 -8.90 -26.11 10.87
CA LEU A 543 -9.05 -25.67 12.26
C LEU A 543 -10.32 -26.27 12.86
N ALA A 544 -10.43 -26.15 14.19
CA ALA A 544 -11.68 -26.39 14.90
C ALA A 544 -12.20 -25.07 15.46
N ALA A 545 -13.40 -24.66 15.05
CA ALA A 545 -14.12 -23.54 15.62
C ALA A 545 -14.94 -24.02 16.84
N VAL A 546 -14.81 -23.33 17.97
CA VAL A 546 -15.47 -23.67 19.23
C VAL A 546 -16.32 -22.49 19.70
N SER A 547 -17.62 -22.75 19.96
CA SER A 547 -18.57 -21.78 20.51
C SER A 547 -19.38 -22.48 21.62
N GLY A 548 -19.12 -22.13 22.89
CA GLY A 548 -19.67 -22.91 24.03
C GLY A 548 -19.24 -24.38 23.96
N ASP A 549 -20.22 -25.28 24.00
CA ASP A 549 -19.99 -26.74 23.91
C ASP A 549 -19.92 -27.25 22.46
N VAL A 550 -20.17 -26.38 21.48
CA VAL A 550 -20.16 -26.78 20.07
C VAL A 550 -18.74 -26.68 19.51
N ARG A 551 -18.23 -27.81 19.03
CA ARG A 551 -16.95 -27.88 18.29
C ARG A 551 -17.21 -28.30 16.84
N ARG A 552 -16.79 -27.48 15.87
CA ARG A 552 -17.00 -27.74 14.45
C ARG A 552 -15.69 -27.62 13.68
N PRO A 553 -15.31 -28.60 12.85
CA PRO A 553 -14.18 -28.45 11.95
C PRO A 553 -14.49 -27.36 10.93
N CYS A 554 -13.47 -26.60 10.53
CA CYS A 554 -13.55 -25.59 9.48
C CYS A 554 -12.23 -25.52 8.72
N GLU A 555 -12.26 -24.86 7.56
CA GLU A 555 -11.07 -24.63 6.76
C GLU A 555 -10.99 -23.15 6.39
N ILE A 556 -9.80 -22.55 6.52
CA ILE A 556 -9.51 -21.19 6.05
C ILE A 556 -8.45 -21.30 4.95
N GLN A 557 -8.70 -20.67 3.81
CA GLN A 557 -7.75 -20.64 2.70
C GLN A 557 -6.52 -19.80 3.05
N PRO A 558 -5.36 -20.01 2.41
CA PRO A 558 -4.16 -19.21 2.64
C PRO A 558 -4.47 -17.73 2.42
N ARG A 559 -4.08 -16.88 3.37
CA ARG A 559 -4.41 -15.45 3.35
C ARG A 559 -5.90 -15.15 3.25
N GLY A 560 -6.73 -16.13 3.60
CA GLY A 560 -8.18 -16.04 3.51
C GLY A 560 -8.78 -15.32 4.71
N VAL A 561 -9.97 -14.80 4.50
CA VAL A 561 -10.81 -14.24 5.55
C VAL A 561 -12.12 -15.00 5.62
N LEU A 562 -12.54 -15.31 6.82
CA LEU A 562 -13.84 -15.88 7.14
C LEU A 562 -14.68 -14.79 7.83
N VAL A 563 -15.85 -14.50 7.28
CA VAL A 563 -16.81 -13.56 7.91
C VAL A 563 -18.08 -14.31 8.23
N LEU A 564 -18.48 -14.28 9.49
CA LEU A 564 -19.63 -15.01 10.04
C LEU A 564 -20.69 -14.03 10.53
N ALA A 565 -21.92 -14.25 10.15
CA ALA A 565 -23.07 -13.51 10.67
C ALA A 565 -23.33 -13.85 12.15
N PRO A 566 -24.13 -13.04 12.86
CA PRO A 566 -24.55 -13.33 14.23
C PRO A 566 -25.13 -14.74 14.36
N GLY A 567 -24.62 -15.51 15.34
CA GLY A 567 -25.06 -16.89 15.58
C GLY A 567 -24.55 -17.96 14.60
N GLU A 568 -23.90 -17.56 13.52
CA GLU A 568 -23.36 -18.49 12.53
C GLU A 568 -22.07 -19.16 13.02
N MET A 569 -21.91 -20.44 12.68
CA MET A 569 -20.68 -21.21 12.84
C MET A 569 -20.01 -21.39 11.47
N PRO A 570 -18.67 -21.48 11.41
CA PRO A 570 -17.99 -21.75 10.14
C PRO A 570 -18.57 -23.00 9.46
N PRO A 571 -18.65 -23.03 8.13
CA PRO A 571 -19.01 -24.23 7.42
C PRO A 571 -17.97 -25.33 7.63
N GLU A 572 -18.41 -26.58 7.59
CA GLU A 572 -17.48 -27.70 7.63
C GLU A 572 -16.64 -27.76 6.36
N PRO A 573 -15.39 -28.24 6.46
CA PRO A 573 -14.57 -28.45 5.26
C PRO A 573 -15.28 -29.39 4.28
N PRO A 574 -15.18 -29.15 2.98
CA PRO A 574 -15.78 -30.06 2.01
C PRO A 574 -15.21 -31.47 2.20
N THR A 575 -16.12 -32.43 2.38
CA THR A 575 -15.76 -33.86 2.57
C THR A 575 -15.56 -34.58 1.25
N GLU A 576 -15.89 -33.93 0.13
CA GLU A 576 -15.97 -34.54 -1.16
C GLU A 576 -14.62 -34.72 -1.82
N LYS A 577 -14.48 -35.91 -2.42
CA LYS A 577 -13.24 -36.33 -3.04
C LYS A 577 -13.07 -35.60 -4.39
N ARG A 578 -11.99 -34.85 -4.51
CA ARG A 578 -11.55 -34.30 -5.79
C ARG A 578 -11.19 -35.46 -6.73
N VAL A 579 -11.78 -35.48 -7.91
CA VAL A 579 -11.43 -36.38 -8.98
C VAL A 579 -10.42 -35.68 -9.90
N PRO A 580 -9.13 -36.04 -9.87
CA PRO A 580 -8.13 -35.40 -10.69
C PRO A 580 -8.30 -35.77 -12.18
N LEU A 581 -8.14 -34.76 -13.04
CA LEU A 581 -7.98 -35.00 -14.48
C LEU A 581 -6.50 -35.26 -14.76
N LYS A 582 -6.20 -36.38 -15.41
CA LYS A 582 -4.82 -36.66 -15.83
C LYS A 582 -4.45 -35.73 -16.98
N LEU A 583 -3.57 -34.76 -16.72
CA LEU A 583 -3.08 -33.85 -17.74
C LEU A 583 -1.93 -34.52 -18.55
N GLY A 584 -2.01 -34.37 -19.86
CA GLY A 584 -0.93 -34.66 -20.77
C GLY A 584 -0.17 -33.38 -21.18
N ARG A 585 0.25 -33.35 -22.44
CA ARG A 585 0.73 -32.11 -23.05
C ARG A 585 -0.45 -31.22 -23.38
N LEU A 586 -0.30 -29.91 -23.17
CA LEU A 586 -1.36 -28.93 -23.29
C LEU A 586 -1.17 -28.05 -24.52
N ASP A 587 -2.19 -27.91 -25.31
CA ASP A 587 -2.26 -26.89 -26.35
C ASP A 587 -2.39 -25.52 -25.69
N TYR A 588 -1.77 -24.51 -26.28
CA TYR A 588 -1.77 -23.17 -25.69
C TYR A 588 -1.72 -22.06 -26.75
N ALA A 589 -2.15 -20.88 -26.32
CA ALA A 589 -2.04 -19.64 -27.05
C ALA A 589 -1.66 -18.52 -26.06
N PHE A 590 -1.05 -17.43 -26.54
CA PHE A 590 -0.71 -16.27 -25.74
C PHE A 590 -1.11 -14.98 -26.46
N ASN A 591 -1.42 -13.94 -25.68
CA ASN A 591 -1.92 -12.66 -26.20
C ASN A 591 -0.83 -11.61 -26.46
N ARG A 592 0.42 -11.86 -26.01
CA ARG A 592 1.59 -10.98 -26.21
C ARG A 592 2.80 -11.83 -26.58
N VAL A 593 3.73 -11.27 -27.33
CA VAL A 593 4.99 -11.97 -27.62
C VAL A 593 5.90 -11.99 -26.39
N PRO A 594 6.62 -13.08 -26.13
CA PRO A 594 7.70 -13.12 -25.16
C PRO A 594 8.76 -12.06 -25.44
N VAL A 595 9.39 -11.57 -24.37
CA VAL A 595 10.54 -10.69 -24.46
C VAL A 595 11.71 -11.29 -23.68
N PHE A 596 12.93 -10.98 -24.12
CA PHE A 596 14.15 -11.32 -23.43
C PHE A 596 14.87 -10.03 -23.06
N ARG A 597 15.06 -9.81 -21.79
CA ARG A 597 15.82 -8.66 -21.27
C ARG A 597 17.30 -8.84 -21.61
N MET A 598 17.92 -7.84 -22.23
CA MET A 598 19.32 -7.87 -22.58
C MET A 598 20.19 -7.62 -21.34
N PRO A 599 20.98 -8.61 -20.87
CA PRO A 599 21.84 -8.47 -19.69
C PRO A 599 23.14 -7.79 -20.07
N PHE A 600 23.20 -6.46 -20.02
CA PHE A 600 24.42 -5.72 -20.32
C PHE A 600 25.48 -5.95 -19.24
N ALA A 601 26.67 -6.39 -19.67
CA ALA A 601 27.85 -6.51 -18.82
C ALA A 601 28.51 -5.14 -18.60
N ALA A 602 29.55 -5.10 -17.75
CA ALA A 602 30.29 -3.87 -17.44
C ALA A 602 30.96 -3.22 -18.67
N ASP A 603 31.27 -3.99 -19.69
CA ASP A 603 31.81 -3.54 -20.98
C ASP A 603 30.70 -3.00 -21.92
N ARG A 604 29.46 -2.89 -21.41
CA ARG A 604 28.28 -2.39 -22.14
C ARG A 604 27.85 -3.29 -23.30
N THR A 605 28.19 -4.57 -23.25
CA THR A 605 27.73 -5.57 -24.23
C THR A 605 26.71 -6.51 -23.60
N ALA A 606 25.70 -6.90 -24.37
CA ALA A 606 24.77 -7.98 -24.06
C ALA A 606 24.92 -9.07 -25.12
N ARG A 607 25.14 -10.31 -24.69
CA ARG A 607 25.29 -11.46 -25.58
C ARG A 607 24.05 -12.34 -25.50
N PHE A 608 23.61 -12.82 -26.65
CA PHE A 608 22.51 -13.77 -26.76
C PHE A 608 22.73 -14.70 -27.95
N THR A 609 22.16 -15.88 -27.88
CA THR A 609 22.25 -16.87 -28.95
C THR A 609 20.91 -17.08 -29.62
N VAL A 610 20.87 -17.12 -30.93
CA VAL A 610 19.69 -17.47 -31.72
C VAL A 610 19.83 -18.90 -32.21
N ALA A 611 18.88 -19.77 -31.84
CA ALA A 611 18.85 -21.14 -32.31
C ALA A 611 18.28 -21.24 -33.73
N GLU A 612 18.54 -22.35 -34.41
CA GLU A 612 17.93 -22.66 -35.71
C GLU A 612 16.40 -22.69 -35.62
N GLY A 613 15.72 -22.10 -36.58
CA GLY A 613 14.26 -22.06 -36.65
C GLY A 613 13.63 -20.87 -35.90
N VAL A 614 14.41 -20.02 -35.25
CA VAL A 614 13.94 -18.76 -34.65
C VAL A 614 14.13 -17.64 -35.64
N GLY A 615 13.02 -16.91 -35.96
CA GLY A 615 13.04 -15.76 -36.88
C GLY A 615 12.15 -14.63 -36.41
N GLY A 616 12.17 -13.52 -37.14
CA GLY A 616 11.29 -12.36 -36.87
C GLY A 616 11.57 -11.65 -35.55
N ILE A 617 12.77 -11.78 -34.98
CA ILE A 617 13.19 -11.12 -33.75
C ILE A 617 13.21 -9.61 -33.98
N ARG A 618 12.63 -8.85 -33.05
CA ARG A 618 12.76 -7.40 -32.97
C ARG A 618 13.60 -7.04 -31.77
N LEU A 619 14.44 -6.02 -31.89
CA LEU A 619 15.06 -5.38 -30.75
C LEU A 619 14.18 -4.20 -30.31
N VAL A 620 13.84 -4.18 -29.05
CA VAL A 620 13.12 -3.10 -28.37
C VAL A 620 14.20 -2.27 -27.67
N LEU A 621 14.49 -1.11 -28.22
CA LEU A 621 15.60 -0.28 -27.81
C LEU A 621 15.09 0.99 -27.12
N ARG A 622 15.73 1.36 -26.04
CA ARG A 622 15.41 2.59 -25.34
C ARG A 622 15.72 3.81 -26.22
N THR A 623 14.81 4.75 -26.26
CA THR A 623 14.96 5.99 -27.05
C THR A 623 14.92 7.23 -26.17
N CYS A 624 14.22 7.16 -25.03
CA CYS A 624 14.08 8.25 -24.11
C CYS A 624 15.34 8.38 -23.25
N ALA A 625 16.14 9.41 -23.54
CA ALA A 625 17.25 9.82 -22.71
C ALA A 625 16.72 10.83 -21.67
N MET A 626 16.89 10.54 -20.40
CA MET A 626 16.38 11.36 -19.31
C MET A 626 17.55 12.13 -18.67
N SER A 627 17.51 13.48 -18.77
CA SER A 627 18.37 14.33 -17.94
C SER A 627 17.76 14.42 -16.54
N TYR A 628 18.57 14.30 -15.53
CA TYR A 628 18.13 14.45 -14.16
C TYR A 628 19.16 15.20 -13.32
N ALA A 629 18.68 15.93 -12.34
CA ALA A 629 19.52 16.55 -11.32
C ALA A 629 19.21 15.90 -9.97
N VAL A 630 20.25 15.63 -9.21
CA VAL A 630 20.13 15.12 -7.85
C VAL A 630 21.02 15.93 -6.92
N THR A 631 20.64 16.02 -5.66
CA THR A 631 21.53 16.56 -4.63
C THR A 631 22.68 15.59 -4.36
N ALA A 632 23.70 16.04 -3.67
CA ALA A 632 24.81 15.17 -3.26
C ALA A 632 24.34 13.99 -2.39
N SER A 633 23.24 14.13 -1.66
CA SER A 633 22.57 13.04 -0.91
C SER A 633 21.70 12.12 -1.79
N GLY A 634 21.54 12.46 -3.08
CA GLY A 634 20.76 11.68 -4.03
C GLY A 634 19.28 12.04 -4.12
N ARG A 635 18.84 13.18 -3.54
CA ARG A 635 17.47 13.67 -3.76
C ARG A 635 17.30 14.22 -5.16
N PRO A 636 16.19 13.93 -5.85
CA PRO A 636 15.89 14.54 -7.14
C PRO A 636 15.70 16.06 -7.02
N VAL A 637 16.22 16.80 -8.01
CA VAL A 637 16.08 18.24 -8.13
C VAL A 637 15.48 18.54 -9.51
N ASP A 638 14.40 19.29 -9.54
CA ASP A 638 13.80 19.69 -10.81
C ASP A 638 14.49 20.90 -11.42
N ASP A 639 14.59 20.87 -12.74
CA ASP A 639 15.05 22.03 -13.51
C ASP A 639 13.98 23.14 -13.45
N GLY A 640 14.25 24.20 -12.72
CA GLY A 640 13.44 25.44 -12.76
C GLY A 640 13.08 26.08 -11.42
N GLU A 641 13.29 25.43 -10.29
CA GLU A 641 13.05 26.06 -8.98
C GLU A 641 14.12 25.71 -7.98
N GLY A 642 14.68 26.74 -7.41
CA GLY A 642 15.54 26.83 -6.25
C GLY A 642 16.33 25.56 -5.88
N GLU A 643 17.64 25.62 -6.06
CA GLU A 643 18.51 24.58 -5.54
C GLU A 643 18.26 24.39 -4.03
N PRO A 644 18.27 23.14 -3.54
CA PRO A 644 18.16 22.89 -2.11
C PRO A 644 19.19 23.72 -1.34
N VAL A 645 18.73 24.45 -0.36
CA VAL A 645 19.60 25.33 0.43
C VAL A 645 20.67 24.49 1.11
N GLY A 646 21.94 24.74 0.75
CA GLY A 646 23.09 24.13 1.41
C GLY A 646 23.56 22.79 0.87
N GLU A 647 22.98 22.26 -0.22
CA GLU A 647 23.40 21.01 -0.84
C GLU A 647 23.91 21.20 -2.26
N GLN A 648 24.97 20.50 -2.61
CA GLN A 648 25.48 20.49 -3.98
C GLN A 648 24.54 19.74 -4.91
N VAL A 649 24.12 20.37 -6.00
CA VAL A 649 23.33 19.76 -7.05
C VAL A 649 24.24 19.11 -8.10
N LEU A 650 24.05 17.81 -8.30
CA LEU A 650 24.73 17.03 -9.33
C LEU A 650 23.79 16.90 -10.53
N ARG A 651 24.15 17.55 -11.65
CA ARG A 651 23.35 17.49 -12.88
C ARG A 651 23.90 16.39 -13.79
N HIS A 652 23.09 15.41 -14.09
CA HIS A 652 23.38 14.33 -15.03
C HIS A 652 22.78 14.69 -16.40
N LYS A 653 23.64 14.88 -17.38
CA LYS A 653 23.18 15.17 -18.74
C LYS A 653 22.73 13.89 -19.41
N ALA A 654 21.56 13.90 -20.00
CA ALA A 654 21.08 12.79 -20.80
C ALA A 654 21.94 12.60 -22.04
N GLU A 655 22.41 11.38 -22.23
CA GLU A 655 23.03 10.99 -23.50
C GLU A 655 22.02 10.22 -24.36
N PRO A 656 21.95 10.51 -25.66
CA PRO A 656 21.06 9.75 -26.55
C PRO A 656 21.51 8.29 -26.61
N TYR A 657 20.53 7.39 -26.59
CA TYR A 657 20.80 5.96 -26.73
C TYR A 657 21.26 5.61 -28.13
N ARG A 658 22.40 4.93 -28.24
CA ARG A 658 22.93 4.41 -29.50
C ARG A 658 23.41 2.97 -29.30
N PHE A 659 23.09 2.13 -30.27
CA PHE A 659 23.37 0.70 -30.22
C PHE A 659 24.09 0.23 -31.48
N GLU A 660 24.87 -0.83 -31.32
CA GLU A 660 25.46 -1.62 -32.39
C GLU A 660 25.09 -3.09 -32.20
N LEU A 661 24.66 -3.74 -33.27
CA LEU A 661 24.46 -5.20 -33.31
C LEU A 661 25.52 -5.80 -34.21
N ASP A 662 26.33 -6.74 -33.67
CA ASP A 662 27.45 -7.40 -34.36
C ASP A 662 28.40 -6.39 -35.04
N GLY A 663 28.72 -5.29 -34.32
CA GLY A 663 29.59 -4.25 -34.78
C GLY A 663 29.00 -3.26 -35.80
N LYS A 664 27.71 -3.35 -36.10
CA LYS A 664 27.01 -2.44 -37.01
C LYS A 664 26.01 -1.57 -36.26
N PRO A 665 25.95 -0.27 -36.51
CA PRO A 665 24.94 0.59 -35.94
C PRO A 665 23.53 0.08 -36.21
N ILE A 666 22.68 0.08 -35.17
CA ILE A 666 21.29 -0.31 -35.28
C ILE A 666 20.39 0.75 -34.63
N ALA A 667 19.26 1.04 -35.27
CA ALA A 667 18.27 1.97 -34.77
C ALA A 667 16.87 1.37 -34.79
N ALA A 668 16.04 1.73 -33.85
CA ALA A 668 14.64 1.39 -33.80
C ALA A 668 13.81 2.62 -34.21
N ALA A 669 12.90 2.44 -35.15
CA ALA A 669 12.09 3.51 -35.71
C ALA A 669 10.57 3.24 -35.63
N ARG A 670 10.16 2.06 -35.16
CA ARG A 670 8.75 1.71 -35.01
C ARG A 670 8.31 1.98 -33.58
N PRO A 671 7.05 2.41 -33.35
CA PRO A 671 6.51 2.47 -32.01
C PRO A 671 6.63 1.10 -31.29
N CYS A 672 6.96 1.15 -30.01
CA CYS A 672 6.98 -0.05 -29.19
C CYS A 672 5.57 -0.61 -28.99
N ALA A 673 5.40 -1.93 -29.18
CA ALA A 673 4.17 -2.65 -28.94
C ALA A 673 4.37 -3.95 -28.13
N SER A 674 5.62 -4.35 -27.92
CA SER A 674 5.98 -5.60 -27.25
C SER A 674 6.03 -5.50 -25.72
N LEU A 675 6.15 -4.29 -25.18
CA LEU A 675 6.15 -4.04 -23.73
C LEU A 675 4.75 -3.68 -23.21
N PRO A 676 4.51 -3.72 -21.88
CA PRO A 676 3.32 -3.15 -21.30
C PRO A 676 3.13 -1.68 -21.71
N LEU A 677 1.87 -1.29 -21.93
CA LEU A 677 1.50 -0.02 -22.59
C LEU A 677 2.17 1.22 -21.96
N GLU A 678 2.27 1.25 -20.66
CA GLU A 678 2.84 2.39 -19.91
C GLU A 678 4.34 2.59 -20.19
N PHE A 679 5.06 1.52 -20.58
CA PHE A 679 6.49 1.58 -20.87
C PHE A 679 6.80 1.77 -22.35
N CYS A 680 5.82 1.54 -23.23
CA CYS A 680 5.99 1.70 -24.67
C CYS A 680 6.56 3.06 -25.08
N PRO A 681 6.15 4.20 -24.47
CA PRO A 681 6.70 5.51 -24.83
C PRO A 681 8.20 5.69 -24.58
N LEU A 682 8.81 4.82 -23.77
CA LEU A 682 10.24 4.86 -23.46
C LEU A 682 11.11 4.17 -24.51
N TYR A 683 10.50 3.36 -25.38
CA TYR A 683 11.18 2.46 -26.30
C TYR A 683 10.65 2.57 -27.71
N ALA A 684 11.46 2.13 -28.66
CA ALA A 684 11.05 1.90 -30.04
C ALA A 684 11.52 0.50 -30.49
N GLU A 685 10.88 -0.07 -31.50
CA GLU A 685 11.22 -1.38 -32.03
C GLU A 685 11.91 -1.29 -33.39
N THR A 686 12.82 -2.22 -33.64
CA THR A 686 13.35 -2.44 -35.00
C THR A 686 12.26 -3.08 -35.89
N ALA A 687 12.47 -3.05 -37.19
CA ALA A 687 11.83 -4.03 -38.06
C ALA A 687 12.26 -5.45 -37.62
N PRO A 688 11.50 -6.52 -37.97
CA PRO A 688 11.98 -7.86 -37.78
C PRO A 688 13.37 -8.06 -38.41
N LEU A 689 14.28 -8.63 -37.64
CA LEU A 689 15.66 -8.86 -38.04
C LEU A 689 15.85 -10.30 -38.51
N GLU A 690 16.58 -10.47 -39.61
CA GLU A 690 17.01 -11.78 -40.12
C GLU A 690 18.36 -12.14 -39.48
N LEU A 691 18.33 -12.59 -38.20
CA LEU A 691 19.50 -13.04 -37.49
C LEU A 691 19.82 -14.49 -37.88
N LYS A 692 21.11 -14.75 -38.12
CA LYS A 692 21.58 -16.13 -38.40
C LYS A 692 21.63 -16.92 -37.08
N PRO A 693 21.46 -18.23 -37.12
CA PRO A 693 21.75 -19.03 -35.94
C PRO A 693 23.17 -18.82 -35.44
N GLY A 694 23.34 -18.66 -34.13
CA GLY A 694 24.64 -18.39 -33.49
C GLY A 694 24.59 -17.28 -32.44
N GLU A 695 25.73 -16.91 -31.90
CA GLU A 695 25.91 -15.83 -30.94
C GLU A 695 25.81 -14.47 -31.64
N HIS A 696 25.11 -13.55 -31.01
CA HIS A 696 24.99 -12.14 -31.36
C HIS A 696 25.39 -11.24 -30.20
N VAL A 697 25.93 -10.07 -30.51
CA VAL A 697 26.41 -9.11 -29.54
C VAL A 697 25.72 -7.77 -29.76
N LEU A 698 24.89 -7.36 -28.81
CA LEU A 698 24.32 -6.01 -28.76
C LEU A 698 25.21 -5.15 -27.86
N ARG A 699 25.78 -4.08 -28.44
CA ARG A 699 26.60 -3.11 -27.70
C ARG A 699 25.84 -1.80 -27.51
N LEU A 700 25.85 -1.29 -26.27
CA LEU A 700 25.36 0.03 -25.94
C LEU A 700 26.51 1.03 -26.07
N VAL A 701 26.49 1.83 -27.13
CA VAL A 701 27.55 2.82 -27.44
C VAL A 701 27.42 4.04 -26.55
N SER A 702 26.21 4.54 -26.35
CA SER A 702 25.89 5.63 -25.42
C SER A 702 24.51 5.45 -24.79
N GLY A 703 24.24 6.11 -23.66
CA GLY A 703 23.08 5.92 -22.80
C GLY A 703 23.40 5.03 -21.59
N GLU A 704 22.52 4.91 -20.64
CA GLU A 704 22.66 4.08 -19.45
C GLU A 704 22.13 2.66 -19.68
N PRO A 705 22.84 1.58 -19.26
CA PRO A 705 22.38 0.20 -19.45
C PRO A 705 21.09 -0.12 -18.70
N ASP A 706 20.95 0.41 -17.49
CA ASP A 706 19.78 0.31 -16.67
C ASP A 706 19.50 1.66 -16.01
N VAL A 707 18.29 2.16 -16.16
CA VAL A 707 17.84 3.36 -15.46
C VAL A 707 16.83 2.95 -14.39
N ASN A 708 16.98 3.52 -13.19
CA ASN A 708 16.12 3.21 -12.05
C ASN A 708 16.05 1.71 -11.72
N TYR A 709 17.14 0.98 -11.95
CA TYR A 709 17.33 -0.44 -11.62
C TYR A 709 16.42 -1.43 -12.35
N PHE A 710 15.33 -1.02 -12.99
CA PHE A 710 14.37 -1.93 -13.61
C PHE A 710 14.06 -1.63 -15.09
N LEU A 711 14.47 -0.47 -15.61
CA LEU A 711 14.27 -0.11 -17.01
C LEU A 711 15.53 -0.38 -17.85
N PRO A 712 15.70 -1.58 -18.42
CA PRO A 712 16.92 -1.93 -19.18
C PRO A 712 16.99 -1.13 -20.46
N ALA A 713 18.21 -1.02 -21.00
CA ALA A 713 18.44 -0.32 -22.26
C ALA A 713 17.81 -1.04 -23.46
N ALA A 714 17.66 -2.37 -23.42
CA ALA A 714 17.11 -3.13 -24.53
C ALA A 714 16.48 -4.47 -24.16
N PHE A 715 15.57 -4.93 -25.03
CA PHE A 715 15.03 -6.28 -25.03
C PHE A 715 15.09 -6.88 -26.44
N ALA A 716 15.06 -8.21 -26.56
CA ALA A 716 14.60 -8.88 -27.76
C ALA A 716 13.12 -9.26 -27.59
N ALA A 717 12.35 -9.10 -28.63
CA ALA A 717 10.92 -9.46 -28.66
C ALA A 717 10.60 -10.31 -29.89
N GLY A 718 9.81 -11.34 -29.75
CA GLY A 718 9.43 -12.21 -30.84
C GLY A 718 8.76 -13.50 -30.39
N VAL A 719 8.47 -14.38 -31.34
CA VAL A 719 7.86 -15.69 -31.07
C VAL A 719 8.99 -16.68 -30.80
N PHE A 720 9.48 -16.70 -29.57
CA PHE A 720 10.54 -17.61 -29.12
C PHE A 720 10.33 -18.03 -27.65
N ALA A 721 10.93 -19.14 -27.27
CA ALA A 721 11.21 -19.50 -25.89
C ALA A 721 12.65 -19.08 -25.52
N GLU A 722 12.94 -18.81 -24.26
CA GLU A 722 14.25 -18.40 -23.80
C GLU A 722 14.75 -19.31 -22.69
N LYS A 723 16.03 -19.69 -22.76
CA LYS A 723 16.68 -20.41 -21.67
C LYS A 723 18.16 -20.06 -21.61
N GLY A 724 18.56 -19.35 -20.54
CA GLY A 724 19.95 -19.00 -20.28
C GLY A 724 20.61 -18.14 -21.36
N GLY A 725 19.86 -17.19 -21.95
CA GLY A 725 20.32 -16.31 -23.01
C GLY A 725 20.24 -16.92 -24.42
N VAL A 726 19.67 -18.11 -24.56
CA VAL A 726 19.44 -18.76 -25.85
C VAL A 726 17.98 -18.62 -26.25
N LEU A 727 17.71 -17.98 -27.38
CA LEU A 727 16.39 -17.88 -27.99
C LEU A 727 16.12 -19.14 -28.79
N LEU A 728 15.10 -19.89 -28.43
CA LEU A 728 14.73 -21.20 -28.95
C LEU A 728 13.37 -21.13 -29.69
N PRO A 729 13.10 -22.03 -30.63
CA PRO A 729 11.75 -22.19 -31.13
C PRO A 729 10.76 -22.45 -29.96
N ILE A 730 9.54 -21.88 -30.05
CA ILE A 730 8.52 -22.16 -29.04
C ILE A 730 8.16 -23.64 -29.07
N PRO A 731 7.92 -24.28 -27.89
CA PRO A 731 7.43 -25.65 -27.85
C PRO A 731 6.03 -25.74 -28.46
N ALA A 732 5.73 -26.81 -29.21
CA ALA A 732 4.42 -27.03 -29.83
C ALA A 732 3.31 -27.18 -28.78
N THR A 733 3.62 -27.72 -27.62
CA THR A 733 2.71 -27.92 -26.48
C THR A 733 3.47 -27.69 -25.15
N LEU A 734 2.76 -27.36 -24.10
CA LEU A 734 3.35 -27.21 -22.76
C LEU A 734 3.06 -28.42 -21.87
N ALA A 735 3.90 -28.66 -20.88
CA ALA A 735 3.60 -29.57 -19.80
C ALA A 735 2.79 -28.83 -18.70
N PRO A 736 2.05 -29.56 -17.83
CA PRO A 736 1.57 -28.97 -16.59
C PRO A 736 2.74 -28.40 -15.76
N GLY A 737 2.56 -27.18 -15.22
CA GLY A 737 3.60 -26.52 -14.42
C GLY A 737 3.76 -25.05 -14.74
N ALA A 738 4.82 -24.43 -14.17
CA ALA A 738 5.10 -23.02 -14.31
C ALA A 738 5.40 -22.61 -15.76
N ILE A 739 4.83 -21.51 -16.22
CA ILE A 739 5.05 -20.92 -17.54
C ILE A 739 6.53 -20.55 -17.72
N ALA A 740 7.14 -19.94 -16.71
CA ALA A 740 8.51 -19.45 -16.76
C ALA A 740 9.54 -20.58 -16.96
N GLU A 741 9.33 -21.77 -16.36
CA GLU A 741 10.24 -22.91 -16.47
C GLU A 741 10.22 -23.56 -17.88
N GLN A 742 9.21 -23.25 -18.68
CA GLN A 742 9.02 -23.81 -20.02
C GLN A 742 9.51 -22.86 -21.13
N GLY A 743 10.39 -21.90 -20.77
CA GLY A 743 11.01 -20.98 -21.73
C GLY A 743 10.28 -19.64 -21.89
N PHE A 744 9.34 -19.32 -21.00
CA PHE A 744 8.56 -18.09 -21.02
C PHE A 744 8.84 -17.21 -19.78
N ALA A 745 10.06 -17.21 -19.27
CA ALA A 745 10.45 -16.40 -18.11
C ALA A 745 10.22 -14.90 -18.34
N GLY A 746 10.44 -14.40 -19.57
CA GLY A 746 10.18 -12.99 -19.94
C GLY A 746 8.78 -12.77 -20.54
N PHE A 747 7.81 -13.63 -20.27
CA PHE A 747 6.46 -13.45 -20.76
C PHE A 747 5.59 -12.64 -19.79
N CYS A 748 5.04 -11.53 -20.27
CA CYS A 748 4.11 -10.68 -19.52
C CYS A 748 2.81 -10.56 -20.30
N GLY A 749 1.89 -11.46 -20.03
CA GLY A 749 0.63 -11.59 -20.77
C GLY A 749 -0.30 -12.63 -20.19
N ALA A 750 -1.32 -12.97 -20.94
CA ALA A 750 -2.26 -14.04 -20.66
C ALA A 750 -1.94 -15.26 -21.54
N MET A 751 -1.79 -16.41 -20.89
CA MET A 751 -1.59 -17.70 -21.56
C MET A 751 -2.83 -18.55 -21.39
N THR A 752 -3.46 -18.93 -22.50
CA THR A 752 -4.67 -19.75 -22.54
C THR A 752 -4.30 -21.19 -22.89
N TYR A 753 -4.60 -22.12 -21.99
CA TYR A 753 -4.50 -23.55 -22.20
C TYR A 753 -5.82 -24.07 -22.71
N THR A 754 -5.77 -25.00 -23.67
CA THR A 754 -6.95 -25.65 -24.25
C THR A 754 -6.88 -27.15 -24.02
N LEU A 755 -7.96 -27.69 -23.48
CA LEU A 755 -8.16 -29.11 -23.25
C LEU A 755 -9.45 -29.54 -23.96
N ASP A 756 -9.31 -30.33 -25.05
CA ASP A 756 -10.45 -30.85 -25.81
C ASP A 756 -10.95 -32.16 -25.21
N ASN A 757 -12.23 -32.44 -25.42
CA ASN A 757 -12.88 -33.69 -25.02
C ASN A 757 -12.78 -34.00 -23.51
N VAL A 758 -12.75 -32.99 -22.67
CA VAL A 758 -12.78 -33.17 -21.22
C VAL A 758 -14.15 -33.72 -20.80
N GLU A 759 -14.14 -34.77 -19.98
CA GLU A 759 -15.35 -35.38 -19.46
C GLU A 759 -15.56 -35.01 -18.00
N ILE A 760 -16.71 -34.44 -17.67
CA ILE A 760 -17.10 -34.12 -16.29
C ILE A 760 -17.53 -35.43 -15.61
N PRO A 761 -16.90 -35.87 -14.53
CA PRO A 761 -17.32 -37.07 -13.78
C PRO A 761 -18.77 -36.97 -13.29
N ALA A 762 -19.46 -38.06 -13.23
CA ALA A 762 -20.84 -38.11 -12.74
C ALA A 762 -20.92 -37.58 -11.29
N GLY A 763 -21.83 -36.65 -11.05
CA GLY A 763 -22.01 -36.00 -9.77
C GLY A 763 -21.08 -34.82 -9.50
N ALA A 764 -20.11 -34.54 -10.35
CA ALA A 764 -19.28 -33.34 -10.18
C ALA A 764 -20.06 -32.09 -10.63
N THR A 765 -20.04 -31.06 -9.80
CA THR A 765 -20.71 -29.77 -10.02
C THR A 765 -19.71 -28.62 -10.24
N ALA A 766 -18.45 -28.82 -9.86
CA ALA A 766 -17.44 -27.79 -9.93
C ALA A 766 -16.10 -28.28 -10.49
N LEU A 767 -15.39 -27.34 -11.13
CA LEU A 767 -14.01 -27.45 -11.56
C LEU A 767 -13.09 -26.85 -10.47
N GLU A 768 -12.00 -27.51 -10.16
CA GLU A 768 -10.96 -27.01 -9.24
C GLU A 768 -9.59 -27.03 -9.91
N LEU A 769 -8.90 -25.90 -9.90
CA LEU A 769 -7.59 -25.70 -10.52
C LEU A 769 -6.50 -25.38 -9.50
N ASP A 770 -5.27 -25.76 -9.85
CA ASP A 770 -4.07 -25.18 -9.29
C ASP A 770 -3.38 -24.35 -10.38
N VAL A 771 -3.27 -23.06 -10.15
CA VAL A 771 -2.73 -22.06 -11.09
C VAL A 771 -1.57 -21.25 -10.49
N GLY A 772 -0.99 -21.71 -9.38
CA GLY A 772 0.17 -21.10 -8.73
C GLY A 772 -0.08 -19.69 -8.19
N ASN A 773 -1.25 -19.45 -7.59
CA ASN A 773 -1.71 -18.16 -7.06
C ASN A 773 -1.83 -17.02 -8.08
N ALA A 774 -1.91 -17.34 -9.37
CA ALA A 774 -2.13 -16.37 -10.43
C ALA A 774 -3.62 -16.03 -10.59
N PHE A 775 -3.94 -14.94 -11.28
CA PHE A 775 -5.27 -14.74 -11.83
C PHE A 775 -5.54 -15.81 -12.88
N ALA A 776 -6.72 -16.41 -12.84
CA ALA A 776 -7.15 -17.39 -13.83
C ALA A 776 -8.60 -17.18 -14.24
N HIS A 777 -8.84 -17.26 -15.56
CA HIS A 777 -10.15 -17.16 -16.17
C HIS A 777 -10.49 -18.49 -16.82
N VAL A 778 -11.74 -18.95 -16.71
CA VAL A 778 -12.17 -20.25 -17.21
C VAL A 778 -13.36 -20.11 -18.14
N ARG A 779 -13.32 -20.89 -19.23
CA ARG A 779 -14.48 -21.12 -20.11
C ARG A 779 -14.73 -22.61 -20.28
N TRP A 780 -16.01 -22.98 -20.32
CA TRP A 780 -16.48 -24.33 -20.63
C TRP A 780 -17.37 -24.30 -21.86
N ASN A 781 -16.96 -24.98 -22.94
CA ASN A 781 -17.65 -24.95 -24.23
C ASN A 781 -17.97 -23.51 -24.72
N GLY A 782 -17.05 -22.58 -24.49
CA GLY A 782 -17.21 -21.16 -24.79
C GLY A 782 -18.05 -20.36 -23.79
N ALA A 783 -18.77 -21.00 -22.86
CA ALA A 783 -19.47 -20.34 -21.79
C ALA A 783 -18.45 -19.78 -20.75
N ASP A 784 -18.59 -18.52 -20.40
CA ASP A 784 -17.73 -17.84 -19.45
C ASP A 784 -18.11 -18.25 -18.03
N LEU A 785 -17.15 -18.86 -17.30
CA LEU A 785 -17.28 -19.22 -15.89
C LEU A 785 -16.67 -18.14 -14.96
N GLY A 786 -16.04 -17.12 -15.55
CA GLY A 786 -15.46 -15.98 -14.84
C GLY A 786 -14.03 -16.17 -14.37
N THR A 787 -13.49 -15.12 -13.71
CA THR A 787 -12.13 -15.05 -13.21
C THR A 787 -12.08 -15.36 -11.72
N ARG A 788 -10.96 -15.97 -11.28
CA ARG A 788 -10.57 -16.11 -9.88
C ARG A 788 -9.19 -15.49 -9.69
N ALA A 789 -9.07 -14.67 -8.66
CA ALA A 789 -7.84 -13.95 -8.37
C ALA A 789 -7.06 -14.53 -7.15
N TRP A 790 -7.70 -15.41 -6.39
CA TRP A 790 -7.17 -16.08 -5.18
C TRP A 790 -7.91 -17.40 -4.91
N ALA A 791 -7.32 -18.21 -4.02
CA ALA A 791 -7.93 -19.48 -3.58
C ALA A 791 -9.26 -19.26 -2.78
N PRO A 792 -10.22 -20.19 -2.89
CA PRO A 792 -10.14 -21.42 -3.67
C PRO A 792 -10.38 -21.19 -5.17
N TYR A 793 -9.57 -21.79 -6.00
CA TYR A 793 -9.71 -21.73 -7.46
C TYR A 793 -10.74 -22.74 -7.93
N VAL A 794 -12.02 -22.46 -7.64
CA VAL A 794 -13.17 -23.35 -7.91
C VAL A 794 -14.19 -22.60 -8.76
N TRP A 795 -14.65 -23.22 -9.85
CA TRP A 795 -15.68 -22.71 -10.74
C TRP A 795 -16.86 -23.68 -10.79
N GLN A 796 -18.06 -23.16 -10.56
CA GLN A 796 -19.28 -23.94 -10.70
C GLN A 796 -19.62 -24.12 -12.17
N PHE A 797 -20.01 -25.34 -12.56
CA PHE A 797 -20.61 -25.53 -13.85
C PHE A 797 -22.05 -25.00 -13.86
N PRO A 798 -22.52 -24.41 -14.96
CA PRO A 798 -23.91 -24.00 -15.07
C PRO A 798 -24.82 -25.23 -15.07
N ASP A 799 -26.07 -25.09 -14.62
CA ASP A 799 -27.07 -26.12 -14.65
C ASP A 799 -27.25 -26.64 -16.09
N GLY A 800 -27.21 -27.95 -16.25
CA GLY A 800 -27.31 -28.57 -17.57
C GLY A 800 -26.04 -28.47 -18.44
N ALA A 801 -24.89 -28.15 -17.82
CA ALA A 801 -23.63 -28.20 -18.55
C ALA A 801 -23.42 -29.54 -19.24
N ALA A 802 -22.93 -29.50 -20.49
CA ALA A 802 -22.63 -30.72 -21.24
C ALA A 802 -21.59 -31.57 -20.49
N ALA A 803 -21.86 -32.86 -20.33
CA ALA A 803 -20.99 -33.80 -19.62
C ALA A 803 -19.61 -33.97 -20.27
N ARG A 804 -19.42 -33.54 -21.50
CA ARG A 804 -18.16 -33.58 -22.24
C ARG A 804 -17.97 -32.29 -23.03
N GLY A 805 -16.75 -31.76 -23.06
CA GLY A 805 -16.55 -30.51 -23.75
C GLY A 805 -15.10 -30.03 -23.81
N ARG A 806 -14.97 -28.79 -24.22
CA ARG A 806 -13.71 -28.03 -24.28
C ARG A 806 -13.58 -27.17 -23.06
N LEU A 807 -12.47 -27.32 -22.36
CA LEU A 807 -12.07 -26.48 -21.25
C LEU A 807 -10.97 -25.53 -21.71
N GLU A 808 -11.17 -24.23 -21.53
CA GLU A 808 -10.15 -23.21 -21.74
C GLU A 808 -9.82 -22.57 -20.39
N VAL A 809 -8.52 -22.54 -20.07
CA VAL A 809 -7.99 -21.96 -18.84
C VAL A 809 -6.98 -20.90 -19.21
N THR A 810 -7.29 -19.65 -18.95
CA THR A 810 -6.37 -18.51 -19.15
C THR A 810 -5.71 -18.16 -17.84
N VAL A 811 -4.38 -18.17 -17.80
CA VAL A 811 -3.55 -17.81 -16.65
C VAL A 811 -2.79 -16.54 -16.99
N TYR A 812 -2.83 -15.56 -16.08
CA TYR A 812 -2.18 -14.28 -16.25
C TYR A 812 -0.83 -14.26 -15.51
N THR A 813 0.20 -13.76 -16.18
CA THR A 813 1.52 -13.52 -15.60
C THR A 813 1.61 -12.11 -15.02
N HIS A 814 2.80 -11.61 -14.74
CA HIS A 814 2.99 -10.27 -14.21
C HIS A 814 4.17 -9.52 -14.86
N VAL A 815 4.20 -8.20 -14.64
CA VAL A 815 5.28 -7.32 -15.11
C VAL A 815 6.64 -7.69 -14.51
N LEU A 816 6.68 -8.38 -13.36
CA LEU A 816 7.87 -8.95 -12.77
C LEU A 816 8.69 -9.77 -13.78
N ASN A 817 7.99 -10.54 -14.64
CA ASN A 817 8.64 -11.41 -15.64
C ASN A 817 9.52 -10.61 -16.61
N ILE A 818 9.22 -9.32 -16.82
CA ILE A 818 10.01 -8.45 -17.71
C ILE A 818 11.01 -7.61 -16.94
N PHE A 819 10.59 -7.01 -15.81
CA PHE A 819 11.37 -5.99 -15.11
C PHE A 819 12.10 -6.48 -13.86
N GLY A 820 11.78 -7.66 -13.38
CA GLY A 820 12.37 -8.23 -12.16
C GLY A 820 11.78 -7.65 -10.87
N ASN A 821 12.19 -8.20 -9.75
CA ASN A 821 11.81 -7.74 -8.42
C ASN A 821 12.94 -6.91 -7.79
N HIS A 822 12.57 -5.91 -6.99
CA HIS A 822 13.53 -5.06 -6.30
C HIS A 822 13.80 -5.59 -4.90
N GLU A 823 15.06 -5.79 -4.57
CA GLU A 823 15.48 -6.13 -3.22
C GLU A 823 16.47 -5.09 -2.69
N ARG A 824 16.17 -4.55 -1.51
CA ARG A 824 17.10 -3.63 -0.84
C ARG A 824 18.18 -4.40 -0.10
N LYS A 825 19.44 -4.25 -0.52
CA LYS A 825 20.61 -4.77 0.19
C LYS A 825 21.41 -3.62 0.82
N GLY A 826 21.13 -3.33 2.08
CA GLY A 826 21.74 -2.19 2.78
C GLY A 826 21.32 -0.85 2.15
N ALA A 827 22.29 -0.03 1.74
CA ALA A 827 22.05 1.23 1.04
C ALA A 827 21.88 1.09 -0.48
N LYS A 828 22.00 -0.12 -1.02
CA LYS A 828 21.88 -0.39 -2.46
C LYS A 828 20.64 -1.20 -2.76
N TRP A 829 20.00 -0.87 -3.87
CA TRP A 829 18.94 -1.67 -4.46
C TRP A 829 19.53 -2.65 -5.46
N ASP A 830 19.08 -3.90 -5.43
CA ASP A 830 19.45 -4.93 -6.37
C ASP A 830 18.20 -5.41 -7.10
N VAL A 831 18.29 -5.75 -8.38
CA VAL A 831 17.20 -6.33 -9.14
C VAL A 831 17.36 -7.83 -9.14
N LYS A 832 16.42 -8.52 -8.53
CA LYS A 832 16.31 -9.98 -8.64
C LYS A 832 15.29 -10.33 -9.71
N PHE A 833 15.73 -11.08 -10.68
CA PHE A 833 14.83 -11.74 -11.60
C PHE A 833 14.13 -12.90 -10.90
N TRP A 834 12.97 -13.25 -11.41
CA TRP A 834 12.18 -14.35 -10.89
C TRP A 834 13.04 -15.62 -10.67
N ASN A 835 12.98 -16.13 -9.47
CA ASN A 835 13.59 -17.38 -9.10
C ASN A 835 12.53 -18.21 -8.34
N PRO A 836 12.09 -19.37 -8.89
CA PRO A 836 11.03 -20.18 -8.29
C PRO A 836 11.35 -20.65 -6.86
N GLN A 837 12.61 -20.61 -6.47
CA GLN A 837 13.05 -21.01 -5.11
C GLN A 837 12.92 -19.89 -4.07
N HIS A 838 12.76 -18.63 -4.50
CA HIS A 838 12.78 -17.46 -3.62
C HIS A 838 11.52 -16.59 -3.67
N ASP A 839 10.75 -16.66 -4.75
CA ASP A 839 9.58 -15.81 -4.98
C ASP A 839 8.29 -16.65 -4.93
N ALA A 840 7.92 -17.07 -3.71
CA ALA A 840 6.89 -18.07 -3.48
C ALA A 840 5.44 -17.57 -3.60
N ASP A 841 5.20 -16.27 -3.85
CA ASP A 841 3.85 -15.73 -3.82
C ASP A 841 3.05 -16.03 -5.07
N SER A 842 3.66 -16.02 -6.25
CA SER A 842 2.98 -16.39 -7.49
C SER A 842 3.92 -17.11 -8.46
N THR A 843 3.48 -18.25 -8.93
CA THR A 843 4.15 -19.04 -9.96
C THR A 843 3.13 -19.35 -11.05
N PRO A 844 2.84 -18.41 -11.98
CA PRO A 844 1.80 -18.58 -12.97
C PRO A 844 1.99 -19.83 -13.82
N GLY A 845 0.93 -20.64 -13.92
CA GLY A 845 0.92 -21.87 -14.70
C GLY A 845 -0.35 -22.68 -14.46
N LEU A 846 -0.55 -23.76 -15.22
CA LEU A 846 -1.59 -24.74 -14.97
C LEU A 846 -0.94 -26.02 -14.44
N PHE A 847 -1.04 -26.24 -13.12
CA PHE A 847 -0.41 -27.37 -12.44
C PHE A 847 -1.32 -28.59 -12.37
N SER A 848 -2.61 -28.37 -12.07
CA SER A 848 -3.56 -29.45 -11.99
C SER A 848 -4.99 -29.00 -12.29
N VAL A 849 -5.79 -29.95 -12.78
CA VAL A 849 -7.24 -29.83 -13.00
C VAL A 849 -7.91 -30.95 -12.24
N GLY A 850 -9.01 -30.68 -11.58
CA GLY A 850 -9.84 -31.67 -10.91
C GLY A 850 -11.30 -31.28 -10.88
N PHE A 851 -12.15 -32.21 -10.49
CA PHE A 851 -13.59 -32.03 -10.42
C PHE A 851 -14.06 -32.36 -9.00
N THR A 852 -14.99 -31.59 -8.47
CA THR A 852 -15.60 -31.82 -7.16
C THR A 852 -17.12 -31.66 -7.25
N ALA A 853 -17.85 -32.27 -6.31
CA ALA A 853 -19.27 -32.06 -6.16
C ALA A 853 -19.56 -30.94 -5.13
N ARG A 854 -18.97 -29.79 -5.33
CA ARG A 854 -19.17 -28.62 -4.42
C ARG A 854 -20.46 -27.88 -4.78
N SER A 855 -21.22 -27.49 -3.75
CA SER A 855 -22.37 -26.60 -3.91
C SER A 855 -21.91 -25.15 -4.10
N ALA A 856 -22.80 -24.31 -4.67
CA ALA A 856 -22.53 -22.87 -4.78
C ALA A 856 -22.28 -22.18 -3.43
N SER A 857 -22.80 -22.76 -2.32
CA SER A 857 -22.55 -22.31 -0.95
C SER A 857 -21.12 -22.60 -0.46
N ASP A 858 -20.39 -23.51 -1.11
CA ASP A 858 -19.00 -23.84 -0.79
C ASP A 858 -17.99 -22.93 -1.48
N ASP A 859 -18.46 -22.02 -2.32
CA ASP A 859 -17.64 -21.00 -3.00
C ASP A 859 -17.41 -19.82 -2.06
N PHE A 860 -16.44 -19.95 -1.15
CA PHE A 860 -16.05 -18.95 -0.15
C PHE A 860 -15.70 -17.55 -0.70
N GLY A 861 -15.61 -17.38 -1.99
CA GLY A 861 -15.41 -16.11 -2.66
C GLY A 861 -16.72 -15.41 -3.05
N ARG A 862 -17.81 -16.14 -3.25
CA ARG A 862 -19.11 -15.61 -3.73
C ARG A 862 -20.25 -15.71 -2.74
N SER A 863 -20.29 -16.71 -1.86
CA SER A 863 -21.47 -17.02 -1.04
C SER A 863 -21.79 -16.00 0.06
N GLN A 864 -21.04 -14.94 0.18
CA GLN A 864 -21.31 -13.90 1.17
C GLN A 864 -21.72 -12.56 0.56
N GLY A 865 -22.29 -12.57 -0.63
CA GLY A 865 -23.03 -11.44 -1.19
C GLY A 865 -24.33 -11.12 -0.45
N ALA A 866 -24.69 -11.92 0.55
CA ALA A 866 -25.91 -11.76 1.32
C ALA A 866 -25.69 -11.33 2.76
N ILE A 867 -24.74 -10.46 3.04
CA ILE A 867 -25.00 -9.43 4.05
C ILE A 867 -25.71 -8.33 3.29
N ASP A 868 -26.98 -8.59 3.17
CA ASP A 868 -27.92 -7.85 2.38
C ASP A 868 -27.97 -6.39 2.80
N ALA A 869 -28.29 -5.55 1.85
CA ALA A 869 -28.65 -4.15 2.01
C ALA A 869 -29.83 -3.87 2.99
N SER A 870 -30.16 -4.80 3.88
CA SER A 870 -31.17 -4.65 4.92
C SER A 870 -30.62 -4.39 6.32
N ALA A 871 -29.31 -4.28 6.52
CA ALA A 871 -28.79 -3.64 7.73
C ALA A 871 -29.07 -2.14 7.58
N SER A 872 -30.27 -1.77 7.95
CA SER A 872 -30.75 -0.41 8.12
C SER A 872 -29.65 0.46 8.73
N VAL A 873 -29.31 1.53 8.00
CA VAL A 873 -28.66 2.70 8.58
C VAL A 873 -29.50 3.10 9.79
N ILE A 874 -29.05 2.78 10.99
CA ILE A 874 -29.61 3.37 12.20
C ILE A 874 -29.17 4.83 12.16
N SER A 875 -30.06 5.67 11.67
CA SER A 875 -30.01 7.10 11.85
C SER A 875 -30.00 7.41 13.34
N PRO A 876 -29.15 8.25 13.88
CA PRO A 876 -29.20 8.69 15.27
C PRO A 876 -30.27 9.76 15.45
N ALA A 877 -31.50 9.53 15.03
CA ALA A 877 -32.69 10.28 15.41
C ALA A 877 -33.92 9.48 14.94
N GLY A 878 -34.55 8.82 15.90
CA GLY A 878 -35.85 8.23 15.64
C GLY A 878 -36.89 9.28 15.29
N LEU A 879 -37.31 9.29 14.04
CA LEU A 879 -38.61 9.80 13.59
C LEU A 879 -39.01 9.03 12.32
N PRO A 880 -40.22 8.52 12.21
CA PRO A 880 -40.68 7.73 11.09
C PRO A 880 -40.97 8.65 9.89
N LEU A 881 -40.40 8.35 8.73
CA LEU A 881 -40.83 8.92 7.45
C LEU A 881 -41.93 8.05 6.86
N CYS A 882 -43.12 8.63 6.82
CA CYS A 882 -44.26 8.16 6.06
C CYS A 882 -43.96 8.15 4.56
N GLY A 883 -44.51 7.14 3.90
CA GLY A 883 -44.43 6.97 2.45
C GLY A 883 -45.42 7.83 1.68
N ALA A 884 -45.16 7.96 0.42
CA ALA A 884 -46.02 8.07 -0.75
C ALA A 884 -45.09 8.24 -1.97
N GLY A 885 -45.17 7.54 -3.08
CA GLY A 885 -46.29 7.11 -3.86
C GLY A 885 -46.14 7.64 -5.27
N GLU A 886 -46.19 6.74 -6.25
CA GLU A 886 -46.51 6.94 -7.66
C GLU A 886 -45.49 7.58 -8.62
N MET A 887 -44.93 6.75 -9.49
CA MET A 887 -45.26 6.45 -10.91
C MET A 887 -45.37 7.65 -11.87
N LEU A 888 -44.59 7.51 -12.91
CA LEU A 888 -44.83 7.67 -14.37
C LEU A 888 -43.48 7.82 -15.04
N GLY A 889 -43.00 6.99 -15.88
CA GLY A 889 -43.43 6.47 -17.16
C GLY A 889 -43.18 7.44 -18.32
N CYS A 890 -42.09 7.17 -19.13
CA CYS A 890 -42.16 7.32 -20.60
C CYS A 890 -40.76 7.16 -21.28
N THR A 891 -40.56 6.07 -21.93
CA THR A 891 -40.24 5.88 -23.37
C THR A 891 -39.10 6.68 -23.99
N SER A 892 -38.16 5.88 -24.49
CA SER A 892 -37.24 6.13 -25.63
C SER A 892 -37.96 6.63 -26.88
N PRO A 893 -37.29 7.32 -27.80
CA PRO A 893 -36.88 6.63 -29.00
C PRO A 893 -35.53 7.03 -29.64
N HIS A 894 -35.00 6.06 -30.34
CA HIS A 894 -34.11 6.07 -31.50
C HIS A 894 -34.02 7.33 -32.40
N ASN A 895 -32.83 7.75 -32.85
CA ASN A 895 -32.35 7.52 -34.24
C ASN A 895 -31.03 8.27 -34.51
N ARG A 896 -30.06 7.49 -35.01
CA ARG A 896 -29.38 7.58 -36.34
C ARG A 896 -28.93 8.94 -36.91
N ALA A 897 -27.68 8.98 -37.16
CA ALA A 897 -27.02 8.99 -38.50
C ALA A 897 -26.07 10.16 -38.70
N SER A 898 -24.88 9.83 -39.00
CA SER A 898 -24.02 10.04 -40.16
C SER A 898 -23.21 11.34 -40.26
N ALA A 899 -21.91 11.09 -40.32
CA ALA A 899 -20.95 11.54 -41.31
C ALA A 899 -20.71 13.07 -41.50
N ASN A 900 -19.58 13.55 -41.04
CA ASN A 900 -18.48 13.91 -41.95
C ASN A 900 -17.18 13.97 -41.17
#